data_e78e389092f27ad1ab2b7d3387ce2ed3
#
_entry.id   e78e389092f27ad1ab2b7d3387ce2ed3
#
_cell.length_a   1.000
_cell.length_b   1.000
_cell.length_c   1.000
_cell.angle_alpha   90.00
_cell.angle_beta   90.00
_cell.angle_gamma   90.00
#
_symmetry.space_group_name_H-M   'P 1'
#
loop_
_entity.id
_entity.type
_entity.pdbx_description
1 polymer ?
#
loop_
_entity_poly.entity_id
_entity_poly.type
_entity_poly.pdbx_seq_one_letter_code
_entity_poly.pdbx_strand_id
1 'polypeptide(L)'
;MRVGKMSLTLLISLLSWQCMIESRAVGNDGYGLWLSCSFPDQSLLSEYQDKITSVVVIGNSRTCEIIRDELNAGLTSLLGKIEIMPESRLNECDLIIGPASAVTNLNELISPELPVDLGPEGFMISSLRIGERESILISANTEIGCLYGSFHFLRLLQVGQSLTQIHLVSRPRIQYRLLNHWDNLNGRVERGYAGRSLWKWEELPDSIDSRYRDYARANASIGINGTVLNNVNADPRILRADYLRKVAALADAFRPYGIRVFLSVNFSSPISAEFEVNRNRHGGIGTLSESDPLNPEVRKWWKEKAVEIYKLIPDFGGFLVKANSEGMPGPLDYGRSHADGANMLAEALAPYGGVVMWRSFVYNADVDPDRAKRAYLDFVPLDGRFAKNVFVQSKNGPVDFQPREPVAPIFGGMPYTPLMLELQITQEYLGHSTHLVYLGSMWKEYLEFDTFARGEGSTLASVIDGTLHHSPMTGIAGVTNIGDNRNWTGHFFAQANWYAFGRLAWDHALSAEQIAGEWIRQSLGQDPVMVEKVTSMMMGSWEACVNYMTPLGLHHIMQEGFHYGPQPSLERAPRKDWTSVYYHRADSLGLGFDRSSNGSDAVGQYFSPLSEQFDSLRICPEKYLLWFHHVPWDYTMKSGRTLWQSLCDHYYSGTDYVNGMIETWAELKNKIDPEVYQHVSEKLKQQQKDASIWRDTCLNYFQEFSRMKIVNVQTE
;
A
#
# COMPACT_ATOMS: atom_id res chain seq x y z
N MET A 1 22.13 39.85 -56.90
CA MET A 1 20.99 39.06 -56.43
C MET A 1 21.18 38.63 -54.98
N ARG A 2 20.51 39.35 -54.09
CA ARG A 2 20.51 39.06 -52.65
C ARG A 2 19.06 38.77 -52.28
N VAL A 3 18.69 37.52 -52.11
CA VAL A 3 17.42 37.10 -51.47
C VAL A 3 17.73 35.77 -50.79
N GLY A 4 17.47 35.64 -49.51
CA GLY A 4 17.35 34.32 -48.89
C GLY A 4 18.11 34.09 -47.57
N LYS A 5 18.10 35.02 -46.59
CA LYS A 5 18.51 34.69 -45.21
C LYS A 5 17.57 35.15 -44.08
N MET A 6 16.35 35.59 -44.45
CA MET A 6 15.41 36.11 -43.42
C MET A 6 14.22 35.17 -43.12
N SER A 7 14.12 34.01 -43.78
CA SER A 7 12.95 33.11 -43.58
C SER A 7 13.17 31.97 -42.56
N LEU A 8 14.44 31.67 -42.22
CA LEU A 8 14.68 30.49 -41.36
C LEU A 8 14.55 30.77 -39.86
N THR A 9 14.85 32.00 -39.43
CA THR A 9 14.77 32.39 -38.00
C THR A 9 13.31 32.63 -37.54
N LEU A 10 12.43 33.05 -38.46
CA LEU A 10 11.00 33.22 -38.12
C LEU A 10 10.25 31.90 -38.08
N LEU A 11 10.66 30.87 -38.85
CA LEU A 11 10.06 29.54 -38.82
C LEU A 11 10.44 28.75 -37.55
N ILE A 12 11.63 28.93 -37.04
CA ILE A 12 12.10 28.27 -35.80
C ILE A 12 11.41 28.88 -34.57
N SER A 13 11.13 30.19 -34.56
CA SER A 13 10.39 30.83 -33.46
C SER A 13 8.89 30.52 -33.47
N LEU A 14 8.28 30.26 -34.65
CA LEU A 14 6.88 29.82 -34.77
C LEU A 14 6.71 28.33 -34.40
N LEU A 15 7.67 27.47 -34.71
CA LEU A 15 7.67 26.07 -34.30
C LEU A 15 7.92 25.88 -32.80
N SER A 16 8.75 26.73 -32.18
CA SER A 16 8.94 26.71 -30.72
C SER A 16 7.70 27.27 -29.98
N TRP A 17 6.97 28.20 -30.56
CA TRP A 17 5.72 28.71 -30.00
C TRP A 17 4.55 27.73 -30.17
N GLN A 18 4.50 26.99 -31.28
CA GLN A 18 3.52 25.92 -31.49
C GLN A 18 3.77 24.73 -30.55
N CYS A 19 5.02 24.32 -30.30
CA CYS A 19 5.34 23.31 -29.29
C CYS A 19 4.98 23.73 -27.84
N MET A 20 5.09 25.04 -27.51
CA MET A 20 4.64 25.53 -26.20
C MET A 20 3.11 25.64 -26.05
N ILE A 21 2.37 25.78 -27.18
CA ILE A 21 0.91 25.82 -27.16
C ILE A 21 0.31 24.41 -27.19
N GLU A 22 0.96 23.44 -27.83
CA GLU A 22 0.52 22.04 -27.81
C GLU A 22 0.77 21.34 -26.46
N SER A 23 1.75 21.78 -25.65
CA SER A 23 1.95 21.27 -24.28
C SER A 23 0.87 21.71 -23.28
N ARG A 24 0.00 22.64 -23.64
CA ARG A 24 -1.13 23.10 -22.81
C ARG A 24 -2.49 22.44 -23.13
N ALA A 25 -2.52 21.52 -24.07
CA ALA A 25 -3.77 20.88 -24.54
C ALA A 25 -3.83 19.37 -24.31
N VAL A 26 -2.86 18.78 -23.58
CA VAL A 26 -2.98 17.38 -23.16
C VAL A 26 -3.67 17.39 -21.81
N GLY A 27 -4.89 16.87 -21.74
CA GLY A 27 -5.67 16.71 -20.51
C GLY A 27 -4.90 15.87 -19.48
N ASN A 28 -5.29 15.96 -18.22
CA ASN A 28 -4.69 15.17 -17.14
C ASN A 28 -5.14 13.71 -17.23
N ASP A 29 -4.38 12.88 -17.92
CA ASP A 29 -4.64 11.44 -18.07
C ASP A 29 -4.29 10.62 -16.82
N GLY A 30 -3.85 11.27 -15.74
CA GLY A 30 -3.45 10.65 -14.48
C GLY A 30 -2.07 10.02 -14.47
N TYR A 31 -1.30 10.09 -15.56
CA TYR A 31 0.05 9.50 -15.60
C TYR A 31 1.02 10.18 -14.64
N GLY A 32 0.92 11.50 -14.50
CA GLY A 32 1.80 12.29 -13.64
C GLY A 32 1.62 12.04 -12.14
N LEU A 33 0.56 11.34 -11.74
CA LEU A 33 0.22 11.08 -10.35
C LEU A 33 0.13 12.40 -9.54
N TRP A 34 0.55 12.39 -8.30
CA TRP A 34 0.69 13.56 -7.40
C TRP A 34 2.00 14.35 -7.62
N LEU A 35 2.75 14.00 -8.67
CA LEU A 35 4.04 14.62 -9.02
C LEU A 35 3.92 15.64 -10.17
N SER A 36 2.72 15.94 -10.63
CA SER A 36 2.45 16.85 -11.75
C SER A 36 2.67 18.34 -11.41
N CYS A 37 3.00 18.68 -10.16
CA CYS A 37 3.32 20.02 -9.67
C CYS A 37 2.31 21.08 -10.14
N SER A 38 1.09 21.06 -9.61
CA SER A 38 0.11 22.14 -9.79
C SER A 38 0.47 23.36 -8.96
N PHE A 39 0.11 24.55 -9.46
CA PHE A 39 0.46 25.83 -8.84
C PHE A 39 0.02 25.91 -7.38
N PRO A 40 0.89 26.42 -6.48
CA PRO A 40 0.50 26.75 -5.11
C PRO A 40 -0.58 27.85 -5.09
N ASP A 41 -1.17 28.06 -3.93
CA ASP A 41 -2.04 29.21 -3.70
C ASP A 41 -1.32 30.49 -4.14
N GLN A 42 -1.98 31.30 -4.96
CA GLN A 42 -1.40 32.52 -5.49
C GLN A 42 -0.95 33.49 -4.40
N SER A 43 -1.56 33.42 -3.22
CA SER A 43 -1.16 34.25 -2.07
C SER A 43 0.24 33.95 -1.55
N LEU A 44 0.72 32.71 -1.70
CA LEU A 44 2.06 32.26 -1.27
C LEU A 44 3.07 32.23 -2.43
N LEU A 45 2.62 32.35 -3.66
CA LEU A 45 3.50 32.26 -4.83
C LEU A 45 4.61 33.32 -4.80
N SER A 46 4.29 34.58 -4.44
CA SER A 46 5.28 35.64 -4.33
C SER A 46 6.28 35.38 -3.20
N GLU A 47 5.83 34.86 -2.04
CA GLU A 47 6.73 34.46 -0.95
C GLU A 47 7.75 33.43 -1.43
N TYR A 48 7.27 32.41 -2.14
CA TYR A 48 8.15 31.34 -2.64
C TYR A 48 9.12 31.82 -3.71
N GLN A 49 8.65 32.65 -4.66
CA GLN A 49 9.48 33.23 -5.72
C GLN A 49 10.56 34.17 -5.18
N ASP A 50 10.26 34.94 -4.13
CA ASP A 50 11.23 35.81 -3.46
C ASP A 50 12.28 35.03 -2.67
N LYS A 51 11.92 33.85 -2.15
CA LYS A 51 12.80 33.03 -1.30
C LYS A 51 13.60 31.97 -2.03
N ILE A 52 13.18 31.55 -3.24
CA ILE A 52 13.80 30.42 -3.95
C ILE A 52 14.00 30.82 -5.41
N THR A 53 15.20 31.25 -5.74
CA THR A 53 15.62 31.56 -7.11
C THR A 53 16.78 30.68 -7.57
N SER A 54 17.50 30.09 -6.62
CA SER A 54 18.72 29.34 -6.85
C SER A 54 18.82 28.09 -5.96
N VAL A 55 19.38 27.02 -6.52
CA VAL A 55 19.50 25.70 -5.88
C VAL A 55 20.90 25.15 -6.08
N VAL A 56 21.50 24.59 -5.04
CA VAL A 56 22.71 23.78 -5.13
C VAL A 56 22.46 22.39 -4.54
N VAL A 57 22.89 21.36 -5.25
CA VAL A 57 22.88 19.96 -4.78
C VAL A 57 24.30 19.47 -4.71
N ILE A 58 24.73 19.10 -3.52
CA ILE A 58 26.10 18.66 -3.22
C ILE A 58 26.26 17.17 -3.52
N GLY A 59 27.28 16.83 -4.31
CA GLY A 59 27.57 15.47 -4.76
C GLY A 59 27.28 15.24 -6.24
N ASN A 60 27.79 14.12 -6.75
CA ASN A 60 27.74 13.77 -8.18
C ASN A 60 27.27 12.34 -8.44
N SER A 61 26.69 11.69 -7.45
CA SER A 61 26.08 10.38 -7.62
C SER A 61 24.82 10.45 -8.48
N ARG A 62 24.33 9.28 -8.92
CA ARG A 62 23.08 9.19 -9.65
C ARG A 62 21.89 9.70 -8.83
N THR A 63 21.89 9.51 -7.51
CA THR A 63 20.86 10.06 -6.61
C THR A 63 20.91 11.59 -6.57
N CYS A 64 22.10 12.19 -6.51
CA CYS A 64 22.26 13.65 -6.58
C CYS A 64 21.81 14.22 -7.93
N GLU A 65 22.04 13.52 -9.05
CA GLU A 65 21.51 13.91 -10.35
C GLU A 65 19.98 13.91 -10.34
N ILE A 66 19.35 12.86 -9.79
CA ILE A 66 17.89 12.78 -9.66
C ILE A 66 17.35 13.93 -8.80
N ILE A 67 18.01 14.25 -7.68
CA ILE A 67 17.60 15.39 -6.84
C ILE A 67 17.62 16.71 -7.65
N ARG A 68 18.68 16.94 -8.45
CA ARG A 68 18.76 18.12 -9.31
C ARG A 68 17.64 18.16 -10.33
N ASP A 69 17.38 17.04 -10.99
CA ASP A 69 16.34 16.93 -12.02
C ASP A 69 14.94 17.18 -11.41
N GLU A 70 14.62 16.56 -10.26
CA GLU A 70 13.35 16.72 -9.57
C GLU A 70 13.12 18.16 -9.08
N LEU A 71 14.13 18.76 -8.43
CA LEU A 71 14.02 20.12 -7.94
C LEU A 71 13.93 21.13 -9.09
N ASN A 72 14.75 20.95 -10.15
CA ASN A 72 14.68 21.80 -11.33
C ASN A 72 13.30 21.72 -12.00
N ALA A 73 12.79 20.52 -12.25
CA ALA A 73 11.49 20.33 -12.88
C ALA A 73 10.35 20.84 -11.98
N GLY A 74 10.34 20.44 -10.70
CA GLY A 74 9.29 20.79 -9.76
C GLY A 74 9.25 22.28 -9.45
N LEU A 75 10.40 22.88 -9.11
CA LEU A 75 10.45 24.32 -8.80
C LEU A 75 10.23 25.20 -10.03
N THR A 76 10.74 24.80 -11.21
CA THR A 76 10.46 25.53 -12.45
C THR A 76 8.96 25.51 -12.78
N SER A 77 8.30 24.38 -12.58
CA SER A 77 6.85 24.28 -12.78
C SER A 77 6.05 25.14 -11.79
N LEU A 78 6.48 25.16 -10.52
CA LEU A 78 5.78 25.88 -9.45
C LEU A 78 6.09 27.38 -9.41
N LEU A 79 7.34 27.77 -9.63
CA LEU A 79 7.84 29.11 -9.32
C LEU A 79 8.34 29.88 -10.57
N GLY A 80 8.53 29.20 -11.69
CA GLY A 80 9.13 29.76 -12.90
C GLY A 80 10.63 29.44 -12.98
N LYS A 81 11.45 30.40 -13.43
CA LYS A 81 12.87 30.16 -13.68
C LYS A 81 13.65 29.97 -12.36
N ILE A 82 14.37 28.84 -12.28
CA ILE A 82 15.28 28.49 -11.19
C ILE A 82 16.70 28.33 -11.74
N GLU A 83 17.71 28.78 -11.02
CA GLU A 83 19.12 28.59 -11.36
C GLU A 83 19.71 27.41 -10.57
N ILE A 84 20.16 26.37 -11.27
CA ILE A 84 20.94 25.29 -10.63
C ILE A 84 22.41 25.73 -10.59
N MET A 85 22.91 25.96 -9.40
CA MET A 85 24.27 26.50 -9.18
C MET A 85 25.32 25.40 -8.95
N PRO A 86 26.55 25.62 -9.31
CA PRO A 86 27.67 24.73 -8.94
C PRO A 86 27.97 24.86 -7.42
N GLU A 87 28.56 23.81 -6.84
CA GLU A 87 28.91 23.76 -5.41
C GLU A 87 29.83 24.91 -4.95
N SER A 88 30.69 25.42 -5.85
CA SER A 88 31.57 26.57 -5.57
C SER A 88 30.80 27.86 -5.24
N ARG A 89 29.51 27.95 -5.57
CA ARG A 89 28.66 29.10 -5.30
C ARG A 89 27.65 28.82 -4.18
N LEU A 90 27.89 27.83 -3.32
CA LEU A 90 26.99 27.43 -2.22
C LEU A 90 26.55 28.62 -1.36
N ASN A 91 27.43 29.56 -1.06
CA ASN A 91 27.13 30.73 -0.22
C ASN A 91 26.20 31.76 -0.89
N GLU A 92 25.94 31.60 -2.18
CA GLU A 92 25.04 32.45 -2.95
C GLU A 92 23.69 31.85 -3.21
N CYS A 93 23.44 30.60 -2.73
CA CYS A 93 22.21 29.85 -3.01
C CYS A 93 21.11 30.05 -1.96
N ASP A 94 19.87 29.99 -2.42
CA ASP A 94 18.68 30.06 -1.57
C ASP A 94 18.30 28.71 -1.00
N LEU A 95 18.51 27.62 -1.77
CA LEU A 95 18.20 26.25 -1.38
C LEU A 95 19.42 25.37 -1.54
N ILE A 96 19.86 24.77 -0.44
CA ILE A 96 21.06 23.93 -0.35
C ILE A 96 20.65 22.52 0.01
N ILE A 97 21.11 21.52 -0.77
CA ILE A 97 20.81 20.12 -0.53
C ILE A 97 22.10 19.31 -0.45
N GLY A 98 22.24 18.52 0.62
CA GLY A 98 23.36 17.58 0.72
C GLY A 98 23.46 16.86 2.04
N PRO A 99 24.17 15.71 2.08
CA PRO A 99 24.49 15.05 3.35
C PRO A 99 25.24 15.99 4.28
N ALA A 100 24.95 15.92 5.59
CA ALA A 100 25.52 16.84 6.58
C ALA A 100 27.05 16.92 6.52
N SER A 101 27.74 15.80 6.37
CA SER A 101 29.19 15.73 6.25
C SER A 101 29.71 16.45 5.00
N ALA A 102 29.00 16.32 3.86
CA ALA A 102 29.39 16.98 2.62
C ALA A 102 29.19 18.49 2.69
N VAL A 103 28.09 18.96 3.29
CA VAL A 103 27.83 20.40 3.54
C VAL A 103 28.93 21.01 4.42
N THR A 104 29.26 20.38 5.54
CA THR A 104 30.28 20.85 6.48
C THR A 104 31.67 20.88 5.83
N ASN A 105 31.99 19.91 4.97
CA ASN A 105 33.28 19.88 4.27
C ASN A 105 33.45 21.03 3.27
N LEU A 106 32.35 21.53 2.71
CA LEU A 106 32.41 22.67 1.77
C LEU A 106 32.42 24.03 2.48
N ASN A 107 31.76 24.12 3.63
CA ASN A 107 31.72 25.34 4.46
C ASN A 107 31.59 24.98 5.91
N GLU A 108 32.67 25.11 6.69
CA GLU A 108 32.70 24.81 8.14
C GLU A 108 31.76 25.70 8.96
N LEU A 109 31.30 26.85 8.44
CA LEU A 109 30.32 27.72 9.11
C LEU A 109 28.90 27.15 8.99
N ILE A 110 28.67 26.18 8.09
CA ILE A 110 27.40 25.49 7.92
C ILE A 110 27.57 24.09 8.51
N SER A 111 27.29 23.93 9.78
CA SER A 111 27.34 22.63 10.47
C SER A 111 25.93 22.19 10.84
N PRO A 112 25.26 21.36 10.01
CA PRO A 112 23.91 20.87 10.31
C PRO A 112 23.92 19.95 11.54
N GLU A 113 23.24 20.34 12.60
CA GLU A 113 23.02 19.46 13.75
C GLU A 113 21.84 18.53 13.48
N LEU A 114 22.13 17.34 12.96
CA LEU A 114 21.10 16.32 12.74
C LEU A 114 20.80 15.56 14.04
N PRO A 115 19.52 15.17 14.26
CA PRO A 115 19.17 14.26 15.37
C PRO A 115 19.95 12.95 15.29
N VAL A 116 20.43 12.44 16.43
CA VAL A 116 21.23 11.20 16.51
C VAL A 116 20.49 9.99 15.94
N ASP A 117 19.17 9.99 16.06
CA ASP A 117 18.30 8.89 15.65
C ASP A 117 17.63 9.09 14.27
N LEU A 118 18.14 10.02 13.46
CA LEU A 118 17.59 10.32 12.13
C LEU A 118 17.65 9.12 11.15
N GLY A 119 18.61 8.21 11.36
CA GLY A 119 18.80 7.04 10.51
C GLY A 119 19.28 7.39 9.09
N PRO A 120 19.30 6.40 8.17
CA PRO A 120 19.80 6.63 6.82
C PRO A 120 18.79 7.29 5.88
N GLU A 121 17.52 7.31 6.21
CA GLU A 121 16.45 7.80 5.32
C GLU A 121 15.77 9.07 5.82
N GLY A 122 15.95 9.42 7.09
CA GLY A 122 15.42 10.66 7.67
C GLY A 122 16.17 11.89 7.14
N PHE A 123 15.51 13.05 7.24
CA PHE A 123 16.03 14.34 6.77
C PHE A 123 15.60 15.49 7.69
N MET A 124 16.31 16.61 7.54
CA MET A 124 15.98 17.88 8.15
C MET A 124 15.83 18.94 7.05
N ILE A 125 14.82 19.78 7.16
CA ILE A 125 14.64 21.00 6.37
C ILE A 125 14.67 22.17 7.33
N SER A 126 15.62 23.09 7.18
CA SER A 126 15.80 24.17 8.15
C SER A 126 16.21 25.48 7.47
N SER A 127 15.63 26.59 7.89
CA SER A 127 16.14 27.92 7.59
C SER A 127 17.51 28.09 8.25
N LEU A 128 18.45 28.67 7.53
CA LEU A 128 19.78 29.01 8.03
C LEU A 128 20.19 30.38 7.49
N ARG A 129 21.19 30.98 8.13
CA ARG A 129 21.76 32.25 7.68
C ARG A 129 23.23 32.10 7.33
N ILE A 130 23.57 32.44 6.08
CA ILE A 130 24.95 32.43 5.57
C ILE A 130 25.36 33.88 5.34
N GLY A 131 26.16 34.45 6.23
CA GLY A 131 26.45 35.88 6.22
C GLY A 131 25.14 36.70 6.46
N GLU A 132 24.79 37.52 5.47
CA GLU A 132 23.53 38.30 5.50
C GLU A 132 22.36 37.63 4.80
N ARG A 133 22.59 36.50 4.12
CA ARG A 133 21.58 35.80 3.33
C ARG A 133 20.84 34.75 4.14
N GLU A 134 19.52 34.75 4.00
CA GLU A 134 18.66 33.63 4.46
C GLU A 134 18.61 32.56 3.38
N SER A 135 18.87 31.33 3.76
CA SER A 135 18.83 30.14 2.88
C SER A 135 18.05 29.04 3.55
N ILE A 136 17.62 28.04 2.78
CA ILE A 136 16.99 26.82 3.28
C ILE A 136 17.95 25.67 3.02
N LEU A 137 18.17 24.87 4.05
CA LEU A 137 18.99 23.66 3.97
C LEU A 137 18.11 22.41 4.07
N ILE A 138 18.27 21.49 3.10
CA ILE A 138 17.77 20.11 3.19
C ILE A 138 18.97 19.22 3.45
N SER A 139 19.05 18.61 4.63
CA SER A 139 20.19 17.78 5.00
C SER A 139 19.76 16.47 5.64
N ALA A 140 20.63 15.46 5.50
CA ALA A 140 20.40 14.10 5.97
C ALA A 140 21.73 13.38 6.24
N ASN A 141 21.68 12.16 6.77
CA ASN A 141 22.86 11.32 6.91
C ASN A 141 23.33 10.73 5.57
N THR A 142 22.43 10.60 4.60
CA THR A 142 22.69 9.98 3.29
C THR A 142 22.05 10.79 2.16
N GLU A 143 22.46 10.53 0.92
CA GLU A 143 21.86 11.12 -0.28
C GLU A 143 20.38 10.68 -0.47
N ILE A 144 20.02 9.47 -0.03
CA ILE A 144 18.62 8.99 -0.06
C ILE A 144 17.75 9.80 0.89
N GLY A 145 18.26 10.12 2.09
CA GLY A 145 17.54 11.03 2.99
C GLY A 145 17.36 12.42 2.38
N CYS A 146 18.38 12.93 1.67
CA CYS A 146 18.27 14.19 0.92
C CYS A 146 17.23 14.12 -0.21
N LEU A 147 17.14 13.00 -0.94
CA LEU A 147 16.12 12.77 -1.96
C LEU A 147 14.70 12.81 -1.36
N TYR A 148 14.48 12.10 -0.26
CA TYR A 148 13.18 12.11 0.44
C TYR A 148 12.85 13.51 0.99
N GLY A 149 13.85 14.23 1.52
CA GLY A 149 13.73 15.62 1.93
C GLY A 149 13.33 16.54 0.78
N SER A 150 13.91 16.34 -0.39
CA SER A 150 13.62 17.14 -1.60
C SER A 150 12.18 16.91 -2.09
N PHE A 151 11.70 15.68 -2.15
CA PHE A 151 10.28 15.39 -2.44
C PHE A 151 9.36 15.97 -1.37
N HIS A 152 9.74 15.88 -0.09
CA HIS A 152 8.96 16.49 0.98
C HIS A 152 8.88 18.01 0.85
N PHE A 153 9.99 18.65 0.48
CA PHE A 153 10.04 20.09 0.26
C PHE A 153 9.08 20.54 -0.88
N LEU A 154 9.13 19.84 -2.02
CA LEU A 154 8.19 20.10 -3.12
C LEU A 154 6.73 19.92 -2.67
N ARG A 155 6.44 18.91 -1.85
CA ARG A 155 5.10 18.72 -1.27
C ARG A 155 4.69 19.89 -0.35
N LEU A 156 5.60 20.41 0.50
CA LEU A 156 5.30 21.57 1.35
C LEU A 156 4.85 22.78 0.53
N LEU A 157 5.52 23.05 -0.60
CA LEU A 157 5.12 24.12 -1.51
C LEU A 157 3.72 23.87 -2.11
N GLN A 158 3.47 22.63 -2.55
CA GLN A 158 2.20 22.24 -3.16
C GLN A 158 1.02 22.25 -2.19
N VAL A 159 1.25 22.05 -0.90
CA VAL A 159 0.16 22.13 0.12
C VAL A 159 0.04 23.50 0.75
N GLY A 160 0.83 24.47 0.30
CA GLY A 160 0.71 25.87 0.77
C GLY A 160 1.34 26.11 2.14
N GLN A 161 2.45 25.43 2.47
CA GLN A 161 3.15 25.63 3.73
C GLN A 161 4.09 26.83 3.66
N SER A 162 4.01 27.79 4.60
CA SER A 162 4.98 28.90 4.69
C SER A 162 6.40 28.39 4.92
N LEU A 163 7.35 29.02 4.24
CA LEU A 163 8.79 28.75 4.37
C LEU A 163 9.48 29.64 5.41
N THR A 164 8.74 30.52 6.05
CA THR A 164 9.31 31.47 7.01
C THR A 164 9.77 30.74 8.26
N GLN A 165 11.09 30.81 8.56
CA GLN A 165 11.72 30.15 9.70
C GLN A 165 11.42 28.65 9.81
N ILE A 166 11.42 27.96 8.66
CA ILE A 166 11.13 26.53 8.63
C ILE A 166 12.19 25.76 9.43
N HIS A 167 11.74 24.86 10.29
CA HIS A 167 12.55 23.84 10.95
C HIS A 167 11.72 22.56 11.07
N LEU A 168 12.02 21.57 10.25
CA LEU A 168 11.29 20.32 10.16
C LEU A 168 12.28 19.15 10.17
N VAL A 169 12.02 18.18 11.04
CA VAL A 169 12.73 16.91 11.08
C VAL A 169 11.73 15.80 10.78
N SER A 170 12.07 14.92 9.85
CA SER A 170 11.22 13.79 9.48
C SER A 170 12.06 12.53 9.30
N ARG A 171 11.57 11.42 9.84
CA ARG A 171 12.16 10.09 9.69
C ARG A 171 11.07 9.04 9.60
N PRO A 172 11.31 7.93 8.88
CA PRO A 172 10.34 6.85 8.83
C PRO A 172 10.22 6.17 10.18
N ARG A 173 8.98 5.91 10.61
CA ARG A 173 8.69 5.11 11.82
C ARG A 173 8.85 3.61 11.57
N ILE A 174 8.71 3.18 10.33
CA ILE A 174 8.79 1.78 9.90
C ILE A 174 9.96 1.63 8.94
N GLN A 175 10.83 0.65 9.19
CA GLN A 175 12.06 0.43 8.44
C GLN A 175 11.80 -0.14 7.04
N TYR A 176 10.98 -1.20 6.91
CA TYR A 176 10.64 -1.84 5.64
C TYR A 176 9.25 -1.40 5.20
N ARG A 177 9.16 -0.64 4.11
CA ARG A 177 7.93 -0.07 3.56
C ARG A 177 7.80 -0.54 2.12
N LEU A 178 7.09 -1.67 1.93
CA LEU A 178 7.18 -2.46 0.71
C LEU A 178 5.89 -2.44 -0.09
N LEU A 179 6.03 -2.51 -1.41
CA LEU A 179 4.93 -2.88 -2.31
C LEU A 179 5.07 -4.34 -2.73
N ASN A 180 3.99 -5.10 -2.62
CA ASN A 180 3.92 -6.48 -3.07
C ASN A 180 3.15 -6.55 -4.39
N HIS A 181 3.84 -6.77 -5.50
CA HIS A 181 3.22 -7.05 -6.79
C HIS A 181 2.80 -8.52 -6.86
N TRP A 182 1.56 -8.75 -7.28
CA TRP A 182 1.10 -10.12 -7.58
C TRP A 182 1.15 -10.38 -9.09
N ASP A 183 2.27 -9.99 -9.68
CA ASP A 183 2.56 -10.05 -11.10
C ASP A 183 3.12 -11.43 -11.47
N ASN A 184 2.56 -12.03 -12.51
CA ASN A 184 3.03 -13.31 -13.05
C ASN A 184 4.01 -13.07 -14.21
N LEU A 185 4.90 -14.04 -14.45
CA LEU A 185 5.91 -13.98 -15.51
C LEU A 185 5.33 -13.90 -16.93
N ASN A 186 4.04 -14.20 -17.10
CA ASN A 186 3.31 -14.07 -18.37
C ASN A 186 2.61 -12.71 -18.54
N GLY A 187 2.86 -11.76 -17.65
CA GLY A 187 2.29 -10.41 -17.69
C GLY A 187 0.86 -10.29 -17.13
N ARG A 188 0.26 -11.36 -16.61
CA ARG A 188 -1.01 -11.26 -15.87
C ARG A 188 -0.74 -10.82 -14.44
N VAL A 189 -1.63 -10.01 -13.88
CA VAL A 189 -1.59 -9.63 -12.46
C VAL A 189 -2.75 -10.33 -11.75
N GLU A 190 -2.44 -11.08 -10.69
CA GLU A 190 -3.47 -11.67 -9.83
C GLU A 190 -4.06 -10.56 -8.95
N ARG A 191 -5.38 -10.45 -8.94
CA ARG A 191 -6.09 -9.35 -8.22
C ARG A 191 -5.63 -7.94 -8.65
N GLY A 192 -5.06 -7.81 -9.85
CA GLY A 192 -4.73 -6.54 -10.47
C GLY A 192 -5.85 -6.10 -11.42
N TYR A 193 -6.32 -4.86 -11.28
CA TYR A 193 -7.45 -4.31 -12.03
C TYR A 193 -7.04 -3.05 -12.82
N ALA A 194 -5.72 -2.91 -13.08
CA ALA A 194 -5.11 -1.75 -13.75
C ALA A 194 -4.37 -2.12 -15.04
N GLY A 195 -4.88 -3.12 -15.74
CA GLY A 195 -4.26 -3.65 -16.95
C GLY A 195 -3.31 -4.82 -16.68
N ARG A 196 -2.26 -4.94 -17.50
CA ARG A 196 -1.24 -5.98 -17.37
C ARG A 196 -0.14 -5.57 -16.40
N SER A 197 0.78 -6.52 -16.12
CA SER A 197 1.98 -6.27 -15.34
C SER A 197 2.77 -5.06 -15.87
N LEU A 198 3.27 -4.27 -14.95
CA LEU A 198 4.21 -3.19 -15.25
C LEU A 198 5.51 -3.75 -15.86
N TRP A 199 5.90 -4.96 -15.44
CA TRP A 199 7.16 -5.61 -15.84
C TRP A 199 7.01 -6.30 -17.18
N LYS A 200 7.69 -5.78 -18.23
CA LYS A 200 7.76 -6.39 -19.57
C LYS A 200 8.91 -7.39 -19.59
N TRP A 201 8.67 -8.58 -19.02
CA TRP A 201 9.71 -9.60 -18.86
C TRP A 201 10.37 -10.03 -20.17
N GLU A 202 9.66 -9.93 -21.29
CA GLU A 202 10.17 -10.24 -22.63
C GLU A 202 11.16 -9.19 -23.17
N GLU A 203 11.05 -7.94 -22.76
CA GLU A 203 11.93 -6.84 -23.18
C GLU A 203 13.17 -6.71 -22.30
N LEU A 204 13.08 -7.17 -21.04
CA LEU A 204 14.17 -7.13 -20.07
C LEU A 204 15.20 -8.23 -20.33
N PRO A 205 16.50 -7.99 -20.08
CA PRO A 205 17.14 -6.76 -19.58
C PRO A 205 17.52 -5.76 -20.67
N ASP A 206 17.26 -6.05 -21.96
CA ASP A 206 17.81 -5.33 -23.11
C ASP A 206 17.17 -3.93 -23.29
N SER A 207 15.92 -3.76 -22.82
CA SER A 207 15.19 -2.50 -22.85
C SER A 207 14.65 -2.15 -21.47
N ILE A 208 14.97 -0.94 -20.99
CA ILE A 208 14.47 -0.37 -19.73
C ILE A 208 13.43 0.69 -20.08
N ASP A 209 12.15 0.36 -19.88
CA ASP A 209 11.05 1.30 -20.07
C ASP A 209 11.20 2.49 -19.09
N SER A 210 11.00 3.71 -19.58
CA SER A 210 11.04 4.93 -18.74
C SER A 210 10.06 4.85 -17.57
N ARG A 211 8.94 4.14 -17.77
CA ARG A 211 7.91 3.93 -16.77
C ARG A 211 8.44 3.26 -15.49
N TYR A 212 9.51 2.46 -15.56
CA TYR A 212 10.13 1.88 -14.36
C TYR A 212 10.78 2.96 -13.48
N ARG A 213 11.37 3.99 -14.10
CA ARG A 213 11.91 5.14 -13.37
C ARG A 213 10.80 6.01 -12.78
N ASP A 214 9.72 6.22 -13.54
CA ASP A 214 8.55 6.96 -13.06
C ASP A 214 7.88 6.25 -11.87
N TYR A 215 7.83 4.90 -11.90
CA TYR A 215 7.39 4.08 -10.77
C TYR A 215 8.30 4.27 -9.54
N ALA A 216 9.62 4.21 -9.73
CA ALA A 216 10.58 4.42 -8.63
C ALA A 216 10.49 5.84 -8.06
N ARG A 217 10.37 6.83 -8.93
CA ARG A 217 10.16 8.24 -8.59
C ARG A 217 8.90 8.42 -7.73
N ALA A 218 7.76 7.85 -8.14
CA ALA A 218 6.50 7.93 -7.40
C ALA A 218 6.64 7.30 -6.00
N ASN A 219 7.26 6.11 -5.90
CA ASN A 219 7.47 5.43 -4.64
C ASN A 219 8.41 6.20 -3.69
N ALA A 220 9.53 6.70 -4.19
CA ALA A 220 10.47 7.51 -3.39
C ALA A 220 9.79 8.77 -2.83
N SER A 221 8.90 9.42 -3.60
CA SER A 221 8.20 10.64 -3.18
C SER A 221 7.27 10.45 -1.97
N ILE A 222 6.85 9.22 -1.70
CA ILE A 222 6.00 8.84 -0.56
C ILE A 222 6.72 7.93 0.45
N GLY A 223 8.05 7.76 0.28
CA GLY A 223 8.89 7.03 1.22
C GLY A 223 8.83 5.52 1.16
N ILE A 224 8.34 4.90 0.09
CA ILE A 224 8.44 3.46 -0.17
C ILE A 224 9.91 3.13 -0.51
N ASN A 225 10.47 2.09 0.12
CA ASN A 225 11.88 1.72 -0.01
C ASN A 225 12.13 0.28 -0.49
N GLY A 226 11.08 -0.41 -0.92
CA GLY A 226 11.24 -1.74 -1.50
C GLY A 226 10.03 -2.22 -2.27
N THR A 227 10.28 -3.18 -3.18
CA THR A 227 9.24 -3.78 -4.01
C THR A 227 9.50 -5.28 -4.21
N VAL A 228 8.47 -6.10 -3.99
CA VAL A 228 8.43 -7.51 -4.39
C VAL A 228 7.89 -7.57 -5.81
N LEU A 229 8.69 -8.08 -6.75
CA LEU A 229 8.40 -7.96 -8.18
C LEU A 229 7.38 -8.96 -8.72
N ASN A 230 7.14 -10.07 -8.01
CA ASN A 230 6.35 -11.16 -8.53
C ASN A 230 5.35 -11.73 -7.52
N ASN A 231 4.36 -12.44 -8.07
CA ASN A 231 3.24 -13.01 -7.34
C ASN A 231 3.67 -13.89 -6.16
N VAL A 232 2.94 -13.82 -5.06
CA VAL A 232 3.09 -14.70 -3.88
C VAL A 232 2.86 -16.18 -4.22
N ASN A 233 2.08 -16.49 -5.25
CA ASN A 233 1.98 -17.81 -5.88
C ASN A 233 3.17 -18.01 -6.83
N ALA A 234 4.39 -17.92 -6.30
CA ALA A 234 5.61 -17.74 -7.06
C ALA A 234 5.88 -18.84 -8.07
N ASP A 235 6.17 -18.42 -9.30
CA ASP A 235 6.71 -19.30 -10.35
C ASP A 235 8.20 -19.52 -10.07
N PRO A 236 8.68 -20.78 -9.86
CA PRO A 236 10.09 -21.02 -9.56
C PRO A 236 11.07 -20.48 -10.59
N ARG A 237 10.63 -20.30 -11.85
CA ARG A 237 11.46 -19.78 -12.95
C ARG A 237 12.01 -18.39 -12.69
N ILE A 238 11.41 -17.60 -11.78
CA ILE A 238 11.93 -16.27 -11.39
C ILE A 238 13.38 -16.36 -10.87
N LEU A 239 13.80 -17.52 -10.30
CA LEU A 239 15.14 -17.76 -9.77
C LEU A 239 16.12 -18.33 -10.81
N ARG A 240 15.73 -18.48 -12.08
CA ARG A 240 16.66 -18.89 -13.14
C ARG A 240 17.59 -17.72 -13.51
N ALA A 241 18.79 -18.03 -13.95
CA ALA A 241 19.81 -17.03 -14.30
C ALA A 241 19.35 -16.01 -15.35
N ASP A 242 18.51 -16.41 -16.32
CA ASP A 242 17.94 -15.51 -17.31
C ASP A 242 16.98 -14.49 -16.68
N TYR A 243 16.09 -14.90 -15.77
CA TYR A 243 15.22 -13.99 -15.04
C TYR A 243 15.98 -13.15 -14.00
N LEU A 244 16.96 -13.71 -13.30
CA LEU A 244 17.77 -12.94 -12.34
C LEU A 244 18.51 -11.77 -12.99
N ARG A 245 18.95 -11.89 -14.26
CA ARG A 245 19.51 -10.75 -15.01
C ARG A 245 18.46 -9.67 -15.29
N LYS A 246 17.19 -10.05 -15.54
CA LYS A 246 16.08 -9.10 -15.73
C LYS A 246 15.75 -8.38 -14.42
N VAL A 247 15.74 -9.11 -13.31
CA VAL A 247 15.57 -8.54 -11.97
C VAL A 247 16.70 -7.57 -11.63
N ALA A 248 17.95 -7.91 -11.99
CA ALA A 248 19.10 -7.03 -11.77
C ALA A 248 18.96 -5.68 -12.52
N ALA A 249 18.47 -5.73 -13.76
CA ALA A 249 18.23 -4.51 -14.54
C ALA A 249 17.16 -3.60 -13.90
N LEU A 250 16.11 -4.17 -13.32
CA LEU A 250 15.12 -3.41 -12.54
C LEU A 250 15.73 -2.87 -11.24
N ALA A 251 16.54 -3.68 -10.53
CA ALA A 251 17.23 -3.24 -9.33
C ALA A 251 18.15 -2.05 -9.59
N ASP A 252 18.89 -2.07 -10.71
CA ASP A 252 19.75 -0.95 -11.11
C ASP A 252 18.97 0.33 -11.42
N ALA A 253 17.75 0.20 -12.00
CA ALA A 253 16.89 1.33 -12.25
C ALA A 253 16.30 1.94 -10.96
N PHE A 254 16.08 1.12 -9.92
CA PHE A 254 15.41 1.52 -8.66
C PHE A 254 16.40 2.00 -7.58
N ARG A 255 17.62 1.47 -7.58
CA ARG A 255 18.64 1.76 -6.55
C ARG A 255 18.88 3.24 -6.33
N PRO A 256 19.00 4.11 -7.36
CA PRO A 256 19.22 5.53 -7.16
C PRO A 256 18.07 6.25 -6.43
N TYR A 257 16.90 5.64 -6.37
CA TYR A 257 15.71 6.11 -5.64
C TYR A 257 15.59 5.52 -4.23
N GLY A 258 16.58 4.72 -3.80
CA GLY A 258 16.56 4.05 -2.49
C GLY A 258 15.63 2.84 -2.39
N ILE A 259 15.17 2.30 -3.53
CA ILE A 259 14.22 1.19 -3.56
C ILE A 259 14.96 -0.11 -3.84
N ARG A 260 14.86 -1.05 -2.90
CA ARG A 260 15.41 -2.41 -3.03
C ARG A 260 14.40 -3.36 -3.66
N VAL A 261 14.90 -4.33 -4.41
CA VAL A 261 14.07 -5.39 -4.98
C VAL A 261 14.04 -6.61 -4.07
N PHE A 262 12.87 -7.23 -4.00
CA PHE A 262 12.59 -8.48 -3.31
C PHE A 262 11.92 -9.44 -4.29
N LEU A 263 11.99 -10.74 -4.02
CA LEU A 263 11.31 -11.74 -4.82
C LEU A 263 10.42 -12.63 -3.95
N SER A 264 9.24 -12.94 -4.47
CA SER A 264 8.45 -14.04 -3.96
C SER A 264 9.03 -15.35 -4.49
N VAL A 265 9.25 -16.33 -3.60
CA VAL A 265 9.86 -17.60 -3.98
C VAL A 265 8.97 -18.79 -3.66
N ASN A 266 9.02 -19.80 -4.51
CA ASN A 266 8.35 -21.07 -4.31
C ASN A 266 9.21 -21.98 -3.44
N PHE A 267 8.63 -22.54 -2.39
CA PHE A 267 9.35 -23.39 -1.44
C PHE A 267 9.93 -24.66 -2.10
N SER A 268 9.29 -25.16 -3.18
CA SER A 268 9.78 -26.31 -3.95
C SER A 268 10.83 -25.97 -5.02
N SER A 269 11.36 -24.75 -5.07
CA SER A 269 12.34 -24.35 -6.09
C SER A 269 13.56 -25.28 -6.21
N PRO A 270 14.09 -25.94 -5.13
CA PRO A 270 15.19 -26.89 -5.22
C PRO A 270 14.85 -28.19 -5.97
N ILE A 271 13.56 -28.52 -6.09
CA ILE A 271 13.11 -29.79 -6.68
C ILE A 271 13.29 -29.76 -8.19
N SER A 272 13.58 -30.93 -8.80
CA SER A 272 13.61 -31.07 -10.26
C SER A 272 12.24 -30.80 -10.89
N ALA A 273 12.25 -30.18 -12.07
CA ALA A 273 11.03 -29.91 -12.85
C ALA A 273 10.25 -31.19 -13.24
N GLU A 274 10.87 -32.36 -13.18
CA GLU A 274 10.26 -33.65 -13.49
C GLU A 274 9.35 -34.18 -12.37
N PHE A 275 9.47 -33.65 -11.14
CA PHE A 275 8.65 -34.07 -10.02
C PHE A 275 7.38 -33.18 -9.89
N GLU A 276 6.21 -33.80 -9.88
CA GLU A 276 4.96 -33.14 -9.49
C GLU A 276 4.94 -32.94 -7.96
N VAL A 277 4.94 -31.69 -7.53
CA VAL A 277 4.93 -31.33 -6.11
C VAL A 277 3.51 -31.26 -5.55
N ASN A 278 2.51 -31.10 -6.39
CA ASN A 278 1.08 -31.15 -6.07
C ASN A 278 0.25 -31.29 -7.35
N ARG A 279 -0.99 -31.77 -7.25
CA ARG A 279 -1.89 -32.10 -8.37
C ARG A 279 -2.05 -31.01 -9.45
N ASN A 280 -1.56 -29.79 -9.25
CA ASN A 280 -1.70 -28.66 -10.18
C ASN A 280 -0.42 -27.83 -10.36
N ARG A 281 0.76 -28.24 -9.85
CA ARG A 281 1.98 -27.42 -9.95
C ARG A 281 3.20 -28.30 -10.21
N HIS A 282 3.94 -27.93 -11.24
CA HIS A 282 5.21 -28.56 -11.62
C HIS A 282 6.26 -28.38 -10.51
N GLY A 283 7.25 -29.25 -10.49
CA GLY A 283 8.43 -29.13 -9.64
C GLY A 283 9.18 -27.81 -9.86
N GLY A 284 10.23 -27.59 -9.08
CA GLY A 284 11.03 -26.37 -9.11
C GLY A 284 11.94 -26.26 -10.33
N ILE A 285 13.11 -25.68 -10.09
CA ILE A 285 14.17 -25.45 -11.10
C ILE A 285 15.48 -26.12 -10.73
N GLY A 286 15.50 -26.85 -9.62
CA GLY A 286 16.68 -27.55 -9.11
C GLY A 286 16.82 -28.96 -9.69
N THR A 287 17.54 -29.79 -8.95
CA THR A 287 17.81 -31.18 -9.31
C THR A 287 17.50 -32.18 -8.19
N LEU A 288 16.97 -31.65 -7.06
CA LEU A 288 16.68 -32.48 -5.89
C LEU A 288 15.32 -33.17 -6.01
N SER A 289 15.09 -34.18 -5.22
CA SER A 289 13.82 -34.90 -5.15
C SER A 289 12.86 -34.37 -4.08
N GLU A 290 13.34 -33.49 -3.20
CA GLU A 290 12.56 -32.95 -2.07
C GLU A 290 13.00 -31.53 -1.71
N SER A 291 12.25 -30.88 -0.81
CA SER A 291 12.53 -29.56 -0.23
C SER A 291 12.42 -29.54 1.29
N ASP A 292 12.74 -30.67 1.97
CA ASP A 292 12.78 -30.71 3.45
C ASP A 292 13.77 -29.65 3.96
N PRO A 293 13.35 -28.66 4.78
CA PRO A 293 14.21 -27.58 5.24
C PRO A 293 15.35 -28.05 6.17
N LEU A 294 15.30 -29.27 6.66
CA LEU A 294 16.37 -29.87 7.46
C LEU A 294 17.35 -30.70 6.62
N ASN A 295 17.05 -30.97 5.34
CA ASN A 295 17.97 -31.69 4.45
C ASN A 295 19.18 -30.78 4.10
N PRO A 296 20.43 -31.22 4.36
CA PRO A 296 21.65 -30.45 4.07
C PRO A 296 21.80 -30.03 2.60
N GLU A 297 21.36 -30.86 1.63
CA GLU A 297 21.48 -30.56 0.21
C GLU A 297 20.47 -29.46 -0.19
N VAL A 298 19.27 -29.43 0.40
CA VAL A 298 18.28 -28.36 0.21
C VAL A 298 18.81 -27.05 0.76
N ARG A 299 19.39 -27.06 1.97
CA ARG A 299 20.03 -25.89 2.57
C ARG A 299 21.19 -25.36 1.74
N LYS A 300 22.03 -26.27 1.21
CA LYS A 300 23.12 -25.93 0.32
C LYS A 300 22.62 -25.27 -0.96
N TRP A 301 21.57 -25.81 -1.58
CA TRP A 301 20.97 -25.24 -2.79
C TRP A 301 20.53 -23.79 -2.58
N TRP A 302 19.84 -23.49 -1.47
CA TRP A 302 19.40 -22.13 -1.15
C TRP A 302 20.58 -21.18 -0.86
N LYS A 303 21.65 -21.65 -0.20
CA LYS A 303 22.88 -20.85 0.00
C LYS A 303 23.56 -20.53 -1.33
N GLU A 304 23.69 -21.50 -2.23
CA GLU A 304 24.25 -21.28 -3.56
C GLU A 304 23.40 -20.32 -4.39
N LYS A 305 22.07 -20.43 -4.30
CA LYS A 305 21.14 -19.50 -4.95
C LYS A 305 21.25 -18.08 -4.38
N ALA A 306 21.41 -17.92 -3.09
CA ALA A 306 21.66 -16.61 -2.48
C ALA A 306 22.98 -15.99 -2.99
N VAL A 307 24.07 -16.76 -3.07
CA VAL A 307 25.34 -16.30 -3.67
C VAL A 307 25.12 -15.79 -5.10
N GLU A 308 24.38 -16.54 -5.94
CA GLU A 308 24.08 -16.15 -7.32
C GLU A 308 23.32 -14.84 -7.38
N ILE A 309 22.28 -14.67 -6.53
CA ILE A 309 21.46 -13.46 -6.49
C ILE A 309 22.31 -12.26 -6.07
N TYR A 310 23.03 -12.33 -4.95
CA TYR A 310 23.80 -11.19 -4.43
C TYR A 310 25.01 -10.82 -5.29
N LYS A 311 25.51 -11.76 -6.10
CA LYS A 311 26.51 -11.44 -7.14
C LYS A 311 25.93 -10.54 -8.23
N LEU A 312 24.66 -10.67 -8.57
CA LEU A 312 23.99 -9.85 -9.58
C LEU A 312 23.36 -8.59 -8.99
N ILE A 313 22.84 -8.68 -7.77
CA ILE A 313 22.07 -7.63 -7.08
C ILE A 313 22.64 -7.50 -5.66
N PRO A 314 23.72 -6.72 -5.47
CA PRO A 314 24.39 -6.65 -4.16
C PRO A 314 23.53 -6.14 -3.00
N ASP A 315 22.51 -5.35 -3.31
CA ASP A 315 21.55 -4.75 -2.38
C ASP A 315 20.19 -5.47 -2.36
N PHE A 316 20.12 -6.71 -2.86
CA PHE A 316 18.89 -7.51 -2.85
C PHE A 316 18.28 -7.59 -1.45
N GLY A 317 16.96 -7.27 -1.33
CA GLY A 317 16.30 -7.11 -0.03
C GLY A 317 15.93 -8.41 0.66
N GLY A 318 15.56 -9.44 -0.10
CA GLY A 318 15.17 -10.73 0.49
C GLY A 318 14.00 -11.43 -0.20
N PHE A 319 13.42 -12.41 0.50
CA PHE A 319 12.36 -13.26 -0.03
C PHE A 319 11.02 -13.05 0.66
N LEU A 320 9.94 -13.06 -0.14
CA LEU A 320 8.57 -13.25 0.32
C LEU A 320 8.14 -14.70 0.08
N VAL A 321 7.49 -15.33 1.05
CA VAL A 321 7.11 -16.75 0.96
C VAL A 321 5.67 -16.96 1.38
N LYS A 322 4.88 -17.62 0.51
CA LYS A 322 3.59 -18.24 0.82
C LYS A 322 3.80 -19.76 0.80
N ALA A 323 3.64 -20.43 1.94
CA ALA A 323 3.85 -21.85 2.08
C ALA A 323 2.67 -22.55 2.74
N ASN A 324 2.40 -23.81 2.36
CA ASN A 324 1.32 -24.65 2.86
C ASN A 324 -0.08 -23.99 2.85
N SER A 325 -0.34 -23.22 1.83
CA SER A 325 -1.61 -22.53 1.64
C SER A 325 -2.04 -22.56 0.18
N GLU A 326 -3.30 -22.85 -0.09
CA GLU A 326 -3.91 -22.88 -1.42
C GLU A 326 -3.11 -23.69 -2.45
N GLY A 327 -2.60 -24.85 -2.04
CA GLY A 327 -1.82 -25.76 -2.88
C GLY A 327 -0.36 -25.35 -3.09
N MET A 328 0.13 -24.28 -2.43
CA MET A 328 1.56 -23.97 -2.40
C MET A 328 2.30 -24.97 -1.49
N PRO A 329 3.45 -25.52 -1.93
CA PRO A 329 4.25 -26.41 -1.11
C PRO A 329 4.88 -25.67 0.08
N GLY A 330 5.19 -26.42 1.13
CA GLY A 330 5.81 -25.86 2.30
C GLY A 330 6.42 -26.88 3.26
N PRO A 331 6.96 -26.43 4.39
CA PRO A 331 7.63 -27.31 5.36
C PRO A 331 6.71 -28.35 6.00
N LEU A 332 5.40 -28.07 6.13
CA LEU A 332 4.44 -29.02 6.72
C LEU A 332 4.33 -30.31 5.89
N ASP A 333 4.62 -30.25 4.58
CA ASP A 333 4.62 -31.44 3.69
C ASP A 333 5.71 -32.45 4.10
N TYR A 334 6.69 -32.02 4.89
CA TYR A 334 7.81 -32.81 5.41
C TYR A 334 7.71 -33.03 6.93
N GLY A 335 6.58 -32.68 7.57
CA GLY A 335 6.43 -32.76 9.03
C GLY A 335 7.30 -31.72 9.77
N ARG A 336 7.67 -30.60 9.13
CA ARG A 336 8.45 -29.52 9.71
C ARG A 336 7.57 -28.31 9.98
N SER A 337 7.99 -27.46 10.93
CA SER A 337 7.25 -26.23 11.25
C SER A 337 7.50 -25.12 10.23
N HIS A 338 6.61 -24.11 10.21
CA HIS A 338 6.83 -22.88 9.43
C HIS A 338 8.14 -22.18 9.82
N ALA A 339 8.54 -22.25 11.11
CA ALA A 339 9.81 -21.70 11.55
C ALA A 339 11.02 -22.42 10.94
N ASP A 340 10.97 -23.76 10.80
CA ASP A 340 12.05 -24.51 10.16
C ASP A 340 12.23 -24.10 8.70
N GLY A 341 11.11 -23.92 7.97
CA GLY A 341 11.14 -23.46 6.58
C GLY A 341 11.65 -22.03 6.42
N ALA A 342 11.17 -21.11 7.24
CA ALA A 342 11.59 -19.72 7.21
C ALA A 342 13.08 -19.57 7.59
N ASN A 343 13.53 -20.27 8.62
CA ASN A 343 14.90 -20.22 9.12
C ASN A 343 15.92 -20.77 8.11
N MET A 344 15.56 -21.79 7.33
CA MET A 344 16.40 -22.27 6.23
C MET A 344 16.72 -21.18 5.22
N LEU A 345 15.70 -20.42 4.79
CA LEU A 345 15.89 -19.31 3.84
C LEU A 345 16.62 -18.14 4.51
N ALA A 346 16.28 -17.83 5.75
CA ALA A 346 16.90 -16.77 6.53
C ALA A 346 18.41 -17.01 6.73
N GLU A 347 18.82 -18.25 6.98
CA GLU A 347 20.23 -18.65 7.07
C GLU A 347 20.98 -18.40 5.75
N ALA A 348 20.34 -18.66 4.61
CA ALA A 348 20.95 -18.44 3.31
C ALA A 348 21.16 -16.94 3.00
N LEU A 349 20.24 -16.07 3.46
CA LEU A 349 20.29 -14.62 3.23
C LEU A 349 21.11 -13.83 4.29
N ALA A 350 21.27 -14.39 5.49
CA ALA A 350 21.89 -13.69 6.64
C ALA A 350 23.29 -13.11 6.35
N PRO A 351 24.20 -13.76 5.59
CA PRO A 351 25.52 -13.20 5.27
C PRO A 351 25.48 -11.88 4.50
N TYR A 352 24.35 -11.57 3.86
CA TYR A 352 24.17 -10.43 2.98
C TYR A 352 23.21 -9.38 3.56
N GLY A 353 22.67 -9.61 4.76
CA GLY A 353 21.68 -8.72 5.39
C GLY A 353 20.27 -8.80 4.78
N GLY A 354 19.96 -9.83 3.99
CA GLY A 354 18.63 -10.04 3.44
C GLY A 354 17.65 -10.60 4.47
N VAL A 355 16.37 -10.32 4.26
CA VAL A 355 15.28 -10.75 5.15
C VAL A 355 14.34 -11.76 4.49
N VAL A 356 13.61 -12.50 5.30
CA VAL A 356 12.51 -13.37 4.86
C VAL A 356 11.20 -12.83 5.41
N MET A 357 10.25 -12.59 4.53
CA MET A 357 8.87 -12.25 4.85
C MET A 357 8.03 -13.52 4.69
N TRP A 358 7.75 -14.19 5.79
CA TRP A 358 7.00 -15.44 5.81
C TRP A 358 5.53 -15.16 6.10
N ARG A 359 4.65 -15.38 5.09
CA ARG A 359 3.23 -15.08 5.26
C ARG A 359 2.53 -16.08 6.19
N SER A 360 1.77 -15.54 7.15
CA SER A 360 0.92 -16.33 8.04
C SER A 360 -0.43 -16.72 7.41
N PHE A 361 -0.48 -16.72 6.08
CA PHE A 361 -1.67 -17.03 5.32
C PHE A 361 -1.77 -18.54 5.10
N VAL A 362 -2.47 -19.22 5.98
CA VAL A 362 -2.67 -20.67 5.96
C VAL A 362 -4.13 -21.04 5.98
N TYR A 363 -4.50 -21.98 5.12
CA TYR A 363 -5.84 -22.54 5.04
C TYR A 363 -5.78 -24.05 5.12
N ASN A 364 -6.17 -24.59 6.26
CA ASN A 364 -6.40 -26.03 6.41
C ASN A 364 -7.59 -26.25 7.33
N ALA A 365 -8.77 -26.49 6.76
CA ALA A 365 -10.01 -26.74 7.50
C ALA A 365 -9.98 -28.05 8.31
N ASP A 366 -9.03 -28.96 8.05
CA ASP A 366 -8.88 -30.21 8.79
C ASP A 366 -8.32 -29.98 10.20
N VAL A 367 -7.66 -28.83 10.44
CA VAL A 367 -7.08 -28.50 11.75
C VAL A 367 -8.08 -27.70 12.60
N ASP A 368 -8.76 -26.74 12.01
CA ASP A 368 -9.85 -25.99 12.68
C ASP A 368 -10.89 -25.60 11.62
N PRO A 369 -12.19 -25.83 11.89
CA PRO A 369 -13.27 -25.50 10.97
C PRO A 369 -13.51 -23.98 10.84
N ASP A 370 -13.05 -23.14 11.78
CA ASP A 370 -13.11 -21.70 11.66
C ASP A 370 -11.81 -21.13 11.06
N ARG A 371 -11.92 -20.70 9.82
CA ARG A 371 -10.81 -20.09 9.07
C ARG A 371 -10.19 -18.90 9.80
N ALA A 372 -10.97 -18.12 10.54
CA ALA A 372 -10.49 -16.93 11.25
C ALA A 372 -9.44 -17.25 12.34
N LYS A 373 -9.43 -18.48 12.86
CA LYS A 373 -8.51 -18.90 13.93
C LYS A 373 -7.14 -19.35 13.42
N ARG A 374 -7.02 -19.69 12.13
CA ARG A 374 -5.89 -20.49 11.60
C ARG A 374 -4.54 -19.82 11.75
N ALA A 375 -4.40 -18.56 11.34
CA ALA A 375 -3.10 -17.89 11.43
C ALA A 375 -2.58 -17.86 12.87
N TYR A 376 -3.45 -17.58 13.84
CA TYR A 376 -3.08 -17.57 15.25
C TYR A 376 -2.64 -18.95 15.74
N LEU A 377 -3.42 -20.00 15.47
CA LEU A 377 -3.14 -21.37 15.92
C LEU A 377 -1.84 -21.92 15.36
N ASP A 378 -1.51 -21.60 14.11
CA ASP A 378 -0.33 -22.12 13.45
C ASP A 378 0.95 -21.35 13.80
N PHE A 379 0.86 -20.04 14.07
CA PHE A 379 2.04 -19.19 14.20
C PHE A 379 2.36 -18.77 15.64
N VAL A 380 1.37 -18.49 16.50
CA VAL A 380 1.62 -18.07 17.88
C VAL A 380 2.44 -19.12 18.67
N PRO A 381 2.21 -20.43 18.54
CA PRO A 381 3.04 -21.44 19.20
C PRO A 381 4.51 -21.46 18.72
N LEU A 382 4.81 -20.78 17.62
CA LEU A 382 6.16 -20.66 17.05
C LEU A 382 6.85 -19.35 17.41
N ASP A 383 6.21 -18.48 18.22
CA ASP A 383 6.79 -17.21 18.61
C ASP A 383 8.17 -17.38 19.26
N GLY A 384 9.13 -16.55 18.87
CA GLY A 384 10.52 -16.62 19.30
C GLY A 384 11.34 -17.77 18.67
N ARG A 385 10.76 -18.61 17.79
CA ARG A 385 11.48 -19.68 17.09
C ARG A 385 11.98 -19.26 15.72
N PHE A 386 11.53 -18.13 15.20
CA PHE A 386 12.00 -17.58 13.93
C PHE A 386 13.36 -16.89 14.08
N ALA A 387 14.20 -16.98 13.04
CA ALA A 387 15.48 -16.29 13.00
C ALA A 387 15.29 -14.75 13.01
N LYS A 388 16.32 -14.02 13.47
CA LYS A 388 16.26 -12.56 13.68
C LYS A 388 15.98 -11.76 12.42
N ASN A 389 16.25 -12.32 11.22
CA ASN A 389 15.98 -11.71 9.92
C ASN A 389 14.71 -12.27 9.24
N VAL A 390 13.78 -12.80 10.04
CA VAL A 390 12.46 -13.25 9.57
C VAL A 390 11.39 -12.33 10.11
N PHE A 391 10.52 -11.87 9.21
CA PHE A 391 9.20 -11.34 9.55
C PHE A 391 8.14 -12.43 9.41
N VAL A 392 7.22 -12.51 10.34
CA VAL A 392 5.92 -13.13 10.07
C VAL A 392 5.02 -12.04 9.50
N GLN A 393 4.71 -12.15 8.21
CA GLN A 393 3.88 -11.18 7.49
C GLN A 393 2.42 -11.60 7.56
N SER A 394 1.60 -10.79 8.22
CA SER A 394 0.18 -11.08 8.44
C SER A 394 -0.72 -10.00 7.87
N LYS A 395 -1.87 -10.43 7.33
CA LYS A 395 -2.94 -9.53 6.89
C LYS A 395 -3.52 -8.76 8.07
N ASN A 396 -4.10 -7.60 7.76
CA ASN A 396 -4.75 -6.75 8.75
C ASN A 396 -5.90 -7.47 9.52
N GLY A 397 -6.69 -8.28 8.82
CA GLY A 397 -7.76 -9.08 9.40
C GLY A 397 -7.48 -10.58 9.37
N PRO A 398 -8.21 -11.41 10.13
CA PRO A 398 -7.93 -12.83 10.27
C PRO A 398 -8.40 -13.69 9.08
N VAL A 399 -9.21 -13.15 8.16
CA VAL A 399 -9.75 -13.91 7.02
C VAL A 399 -9.06 -13.52 5.71
N ASP A 400 -9.36 -12.38 5.08
CA ASP A 400 -8.84 -12.10 3.73
C ASP A 400 -9.15 -10.69 3.20
N PHE A 401 -8.65 -9.61 3.79
CA PHE A 401 -8.85 -8.25 3.30
C PHE A 401 -10.32 -7.88 3.00
N GLN A 402 -11.26 -8.42 3.78
CA GLN A 402 -12.68 -8.14 3.61
C GLN A 402 -12.98 -6.63 3.78
N PRO A 403 -14.14 -6.13 3.34
CA PRO A 403 -14.45 -4.72 3.47
C PRO A 403 -14.29 -4.19 4.91
N ARG A 404 -14.61 -5.00 5.91
CA ARG A 404 -14.24 -4.76 7.32
C ARG A 404 -14.03 -6.10 8.03
N GLU A 405 -12.91 -6.21 8.74
CA GLU A 405 -12.56 -7.30 9.64
C GLU A 405 -12.12 -6.72 10.99
N PRO A 406 -12.21 -7.44 12.11
CA PRO A 406 -11.43 -7.07 13.29
C PRO A 406 -9.94 -7.24 12.99
N VAL A 407 -9.07 -6.57 13.77
CA VAL A 407 -7.62 -6.76 13.63
C VAL A 407 -7.26 -8.23 13.90
N ALA A 408 -6.36 -8.79 13.10
CA ALA A 408 -5.90 -10.17 13.27
C ALA A 408 -5.22 -10.33 14.64
N PRO A 409 -5.68 -11.27 15.50
CA PRO A 409 -5.21 -11.40 16.88
C PRO A 409 -3.72 -11.80 16.99
N ILE A 410 -3.12 -12.28 15.91
CA ILE A 410 -1.69 -12.59 15.84
C ILE A 410 -0.80 -11.39 16.19
N PHE A 411 -1.25 -10.15 15.91
CA PHE A 411 -0.49 -8.94 16.22
C PHE A 411 -0.33 -8.69 17.72
N GLY A 412 -1.23 -9.20 18.56
CA GLY A 412 -1.04 -9.22 20.02
C GLY A 412 -0.30 -10.46 20.50
N GLY A 413 -0.33 -11.57 19.75
CA GLY A 413 0.07 -12.90 20.20
C GLY A 413 1.55 -13.26 20.01
N MET A 414 2.37 -12.45 19.30
CA MET A 414 3.77 -12.78 18.98
C MET A 414 4.75 -11.70 19.40
N PRO A 415 5.06 -11.56 20.71
CA PRO A 415 5.93 -10.51 21.21
C PRO A 415 7.42 -10.67 20.89
N TYR A 416 7.90 -11.85 20.50
CA TYR A 416 9.32 -12.14 20.30
C TYR A 416 9.72 -12.27 18.82
N THR A 417 8.76 -12.34 17.91
CA THR A 417 9.00 -12.46 16.47
C THR A 417 8.61 -11.15 15.79
N PRO A 418 9.47 -10.54 14.94
CA PRO A 418 9.09 -9.37 14.17
C PRO A 418 7.85 -9.63 13.31
N LEU A 419 6.83 -8.78 13.45
CA LEU A 419 5.62 -8.85 12.65
C LEU A 419 5.64 -7.76 11.57
N MET A 420 5.18 -8.13 10.37
CA MET A 420 4.96 -7.19 9.26
C MET A 420 3.48 -7.15 8.93
N LEU A 421 2.89 -5.96 8.96
CA LEU A 421 1.49 -5.77 8.56
C LEU A 421 1.37 -5.84 7.03
N GLU A 422 0.52 -6.72 6.52
CA GLU A 422 0.14 -6.76 5.11
C GLU A 422 -1.22 -6.11 4.90
N LEU A 423 -1.23 -4.99 4.17
CA LEU A 423 -2.42 -4.28 3.72
C LEU A 423 -2.69 -4.58 2.24
N GLN A 424 -3.92 -4.37 1.77
CA GLN A 424 -4.25 -4.51 0.35
C GLN A 424 -4.62 -3.15 -0.25
N ILE A 425 -3.80 -2.64 -1.17
CA ILE A 425 -4.05 -1.40 -1.92
C ILE A 425 -4.97 -1.72 -3.10
N THR A 426 -4.86 -2.92 -3.67
CA THR A 426 -5.80 -3.42 -4.67
C THR A 426 -7.12 -3.80 -3.97
N GLN A 427 -8.20 -3.21 -4.37
CA GLN A 427 -9.52 -3.29 -3.73
C GLN A 427 -10.24 -4.59 -4.13
N GLU A 428 -9.66 -5.78 -3.86
CA GLU A 428 -10.20 -7.08 -4.27
C GLU A 428 -11.65 -7.29 -3.84
N TYR A 429 -11.96 -6.90 -2.60
CA TYR A 429 -13.28 -7.04 -1.99
C TYR A 429 -14.04 -5.71 -1.87
N LEU A 430 -13.51 -4.63 -2.47
CA LEU A 430 -14.00 -3.26 -2.32
C LEU A 430 -14.31 -2.61 -3.67
N GLY A 431 -14.82 -3.41 -4.64
CA GLY A 431 -15.25 -2.93 -5.95
C GLY A 431 -14.13 -2.69 -6.95
N HIS A 432 -12.96 -3.32 -6.75
CA HIS A 432 -11.82 -3.30 -7.66
C HIS A 432 -11.40 -1.87 -8.05
N SER A 433 -10.99 -1.65 -9.31
CA SER A 433 -10.72 -0.30 -9.87
C SER A 433 -11.99 0.37 -10.42
N THR A 434 -13.17 0.02 -9.88
CA THR A 434 -14.45 0.59 -10.31
C THR A 434 -15.04 1.50 -9.26
N HIS A 435 -15.03 1.09 -7.98
CA HIS A 435 -15.59 1.88 -6.88
C HIS A 435 -14.55 2.87 -6.33
N LEU A 436 -15.01 4.08 -6.04
CA LEU A 436 -14.27 5.04 -5.23
C LEU A 436 -14.37 4.61 -3.78
N VAL A 437 -13.25 4.10 -3.24
CA VAL A 437 -13.09 3.73 -1.83
C VAL A 437 -11.74 4.23 -1.35
N TYR A 438 -11.73 5.16 -0.41
CA TYR A 438 -10.50 5.68 0.18
C TYR A 438 -10.05 4.82 1.35
N LEU A 439 -9.01 4.03 1.13
CA LEU A 439 -8.50 3.06 2.09
C LEU A 439 -7.70 3.69 3.26
N GLY A 440 -7.29 4.95 3.13
CA GLY A 440 -6.61 5.66 4.22
C GLY A 440 -7.41 5.67 5.52
N SER A 441 -8.74 5.81 5.44
CA SER A 441 -9.65 5.74 6.60
C SER A 441 -9.64 4.36 7.25
N MET A 442 -9.72 3.30 6.42
CA MET A 442 -9.66 1.91 6.87
C MET A 442 -8.32 1.58 7.55
N TRP A 443 -7.21 1.93 6.90
CA TRP A 443 -5.88 1.62 7.44
C TRP A 443 -5.59 2.37 8.73
N LYS A 444 -6.11 3.59 8.87
CA LYS A 444 -5.97 4.37 10.11
C LYS A 444 -6.74 3.71 11.25
N GLU A 445 -7.97 3.19 11.01
CA GLU A 445 -8.73 2.41 11.99
C GLU A 445 -7.93 1.17 12.46
N TYR A 446 -7.27 0.45 11.53
CA TYR A 446 -6.42 -0.70 11.89
C TYR A 446 -5.19 -0.28 12.69
N LEU A 447 -4.46 0.75 12.26
CA LEU A 447 -3.23 1.19 12.92
C LEU A 447 -3.47 1.71 14.35
N GLU A 448 -4.63 2.31 14.61
CA GLU A 448 -5.05 2.81 15.91
C GLU A 448 -5.73 1.75 16.80
N PHE A 449 -6.04 0.58 16.25
CA PHE A 449 -6.67 -0.48 17.03
C PHE A 449 -5.75 -0.92 18.16
N ASP A 450 -6.27 -0.89 19.40
CA ASP A 450 -5.55 -1.34 20.59
C ASP A 450 -5.66 -2.87 20.72
N THR A 451 -4.55 -3.57 20.68
CA THR A 451 -4.50 -5.02 20.85
C THR A 451 -4.56 -5.43 22.34
N PHE A 452 -4.32 -4.50 23.26
CA PHE A 452 -4.17 -4.73 24.70
C PHE A 452 -3.09 -5.75 25.08
N ALA A 453 -2.19 -6.12 24.17
CA ALA A 453 -1.16 -7.14 24.42
C ALA A 453 -0.22 -6.81 25.59
N ARG A 454 -0.06 -5.54 25.93
CA ARG A 454 0.69 -5.03 27.10
C ARG A 454 -0.18 -4.09 27.95
N GLY A 455 -1.51 -4.18 27.84
CA GLY A 455 -2.47 -3.25 28.42
C GLY A 455 -2.85 -2.14 27.45
N GLU A 456 -3.58 -1.14 27.95
CA GLU A 456 -4.06 0.00 27.16
C GLU A 456 -2.91 0.75 26.46
N GLY A 457 -3.13 1.13 25.19
CA GLY A 457 -2.15 1.81 24.35
C GLY A 457 -1.28 0.86 23.50
N SER A 458 -1.54 -0.45 23.53
CA SER A 458 -0.85 -1.45 22.72
C SER A 458 -1.37 -1.45 21.27
N THR A 459 -1.27 -0.33 20.56
CA THR A 459 -1.83 -0.18 19.21
C THR A 459 -1.13 -1.08 18.20
N LEU A 460 -1.86 -1.47 17.13
CA LEU A 460 -1.25 -2.20 16.01
C LEU A 460 -0.05 -1.43 15.43
N ALA A 461 -0.14 -0.11 15.33
CA ALA A 461 0.98 0.74 14.93
C ALA A 461 2.22 0.53 15.81
N SER A 462 2.05 0.48 17.14
CA SER A 462 3.16 0.26 18.08
C SER A 462 3.75 -1.15 18.03
N VAL A 463 2.99 -2.14 17.56
CA VAL A 463 3.50 -3.50 17.29
C VAL A 463 4.44 -3.47 16.08
N ILE A 464 4.00 -2.87 14.96
CA ILE A 464 4.72 -2.95 13.68
C ILE A 464 5.85 -1.93 13.55
N ASP A 465 5.84 -0.82 14.33
CA ASP A 465 6.96 0.12 14.42
C ASP A 465 8.00 -0.28 15.48
N GLY A 466 7.75 -1.40 16.16
CA GLY A 466 8.66 -2.01 17.14
C GLY A 466 8.66 -1.37 18.51
N THR A 467 7.91 -0.29 18.77
CA THR A 467 7.94 0.42 20.06
C THR A 467 7.34 -0.41 21.19
N LEU A 468 6.31 -1.23 20.93
CA LEU A 468 5.65 -2.05 21.93
C LEU A 468 6.53 -3.19 22.46
N HIS A 469 7.21 -3.90 21.57
CA HIS A 469 7.98 -5.12 21.90
C HIS A 469 9.49 -4.96 21.71
N HIS A 470 9.98 -3.72 21.43
CA HIS A 470 11.40 -3.43 21.15
C HIS A 470 11.95 -4.29 19.99
N SER A 471 11.12 -4.52 18.96
CA SER A 471 11.54 -5.28 17.78
C SER A 471 12.64 -4.54 17.03
N PRO A 472 13.76 -5.22 16.69
CA PRO A 472 14.85 -4.58 15.95
C PRO A 472 14.52 -4.43 14.46
N MET A 473 13.48 -5.09 13.96
CA MET A 473 12.99 -5.00 12.58
C MET A 473 11.52 -4.61 12.59
N THR A 474 11.18 -3.65 11.74
CA THR A 474 9.84 -3.08 11.64
C THR A 474 9.40 -3.06 10.17
N GLY A 475 8.14 -3.42 9.88
CA GLY A 475 7.73 -3.60 8.50
C GLY A 475 6.23 -3.44 8.24
N ILE A 476 5.95 -2.91 7.05
CA ILE A 476 4.60 -2.84 6.46
C ILE A 476 4.69 -3.13 4.96
N ALA A 477 3.76 -3.91 4.43
CA ALA A 477 3.68 -4.27 3.03
C ALA A 477 2.29 -3.99 2.46
N GLY A 478 2.21 -3.50 1.24
CA GLY A 478 0.96 -3.24 0.53
C GLY A 478 0.85 -4.06 -0.75
N VAL A 479 -0.20 -4.88 -0.88
CA VAL A 479 -0.53 -5.54 -2.14
C VAL A 479 -1.01 -4.48 -3.13
N THR A 480 -0.28 -4.31 -4.22
CA THR A 480 -0.47 -3.17 -5.11
C THR A 480 -1.46 -3.44 -6.25
N ASN A 481 -2.15 -2.40 -6.68
CA ASN A 481 -2.93 -2.37 -7.92
C ASN A 481 -2.27 -1.39 -8.92
N ILE A 482 -1.06 -1.69 -9.34
CA ILE A 482 -0.30 -0.89 -10.30
C ILE A 482 -0.06 -1.76 -11.54
N GLY A 483 -0.52 -1.28 -12.69
CA GLY A 483 -0.39 -1.97 -13.96
C GLY A 483 -0.01 -1.03 -15.11
N ASP A 484 -0.17 -1.53 -16.33
CA ASP A 484 0.18 -0.79 -17.56
C ASP A 484 -0.88 0.21 -18.02
N ASN A 485 -2.01 0.35 -17.31
CA ASN A 485 -2.98 1.42 -17.58
C ASN A 485 -2.30 2.79 -17.48
N ARG A 486 -2.75 3.73 -18.33
CA ARG A 486 -2.14 5.06 -18.40
C ARG A 486 -2.12 5.76 -17.04
N ASN A 487 -3.21 5.70 -16.27
CA ASN A 487 -3.33 6.26 -14.92
C ASN A 487 -2.81 5.33 -13.81
N TRP A 488 -2.04 4.29 -14.12
CA TRP A 488 -1.40 3.31 -13.22
C TRP A 488 -2.35 2.37 -12.48
N THR A 489 -3.50 2.82 -12.03
CA THR A 489 -4.35 2.14 -11.05
C THR A 489 -5.75 1.78 -11.57
N GLY A 490 -6.07 2.14 -12.82
CA GLY A 490 -7.36 1.87 -13.45
C GLY A 490 -8.53 2.72 -12.94
N HIS A 491 -8.38 3.38 -11.80
CA HIS A 491 -9.28 4.38 -11.24
C HIS A 491 -8.48 5.56 -10.70
N PHE A 492 -8.84 6.79 -11.05
CA PHE A 492 -8.07 7.98 -10.64
C PHE A 492 -7.89 8.07 -9.11
N PHE A 493 -8.96 7.87 -8.33
CA PHE A 493 -8.87 7.91 -6.87
C PHE A 493 -8.13 6.73 -6.24
N ALA A 494 -7.89 5.63 -6.96
CA ALA A 494 -7.06 4.55 -6.44
C ALA A 494 -5.57 4.96 -6.33
N GLN A 495 -5.15 6.03 -7.03
CA GLN A 495 -3.86 6.68 -6.80
C GLN A 495 -3.75 7.25 -5.38
N ALA A 496 -4.86 7.79 -4.82
CA ALA A 496 -4.90 8.26 -3.44
C ALA A 496 -4.62 7.14 -2.43
N ASN A 497 -5.02 5.90 -2.73
CA ASN A 497 -4.74 4.75 -1.88
C ASN A 497 -3.26 4.39 -1.90
N TRP A 498 -2.61 4.41 -3.06
CA TRP A 498 -1.16 4.23 -3.17
C TRP A 498 -0.41 5.34 -2.40
N TYR A 499 -0.80 6.60 -2.59
CA TYR A 499 -0.25 7.74 -1.86
C TYR A 499 -0.42 7.57 -0.34
N ALA A 500 -1.62 7.26 0.13
CA ALA A 500 -1.93 7.10 1.55
C ALA A 500 -1.14 5.95 2.19
N PHE A 501 -0.96 4.84 1.48
CA PHE A 501 -0.13 3.74 1.98
C PHE A 501 1.30 4.20 2.27
N GLY A 502 1.94 4.90 1.33
CA GLY A 502 3.32 5.39 1.53
C GLY A 502 3.42 6.40 2.67
N ARG A 503 2.45 7.33 2.77
CA ARG A 503 2.42 8.35 3.84
C ARG A 503 2.25 7.73 5.22
N LEU A 504 1.33 6.78 5.38
CA LEU A 504 1.13 6.05 6.65
C LEU A 504 2.28 5.11 6.98
N ALA A 505 2.90 4.49 5.97
CA ALA A 505 4.09 3.66 6.17
C ALA A 505 5.30 4.49 6.64
N TRP A 506 5.42 5.75 6.20
CA TRP A 506 6.42 6.68 6.68
C TRP A 506 6.10 7.19 8.09
N ASP A 507 4.90 7.71 8.28
CA ASP A 507 4.44 8.23 9.57
C ASP A 507 2.95 7.90 9.81
N HIS A 508 2.70 6.85 10.57
CA HIS A 508 1.36 6.40 10.92
C HIS A 508 0.60 7.34 11.89
N ALA A 509 1.27 8.39 12.41
CA ALA A 509 0.61 9.42 13.21
C ALA A 509 -0.22 10.42 12.37
N LEU A 510 0.05 10.50 11.06
CA LEU A 510 -0.75 11.34 10.15
C LEU A 510 -2.21 10.87 10.13
N SER A 511 -3.14 11.82 10.03
CA SER A 511 -4.55 11.48 9.86
C SER A 511 -4.87 11.14 8.40
N ALA A 512 -5.87 10.28 8.19
CA ALA A 512 -6.34 9.95 6.85
C ALA A 512 -6.86 11.19 6.09
N GLU A 513 -7.52 12.11 6.79
CA GLU A 513 -8.04 13.35 6.25
C GLU A 513 -6.92 14.29 5.78
N GLN A 514 -5.86 14.43 6.58
CA GLN A 514 -4.67 15.20 6.23
C GLN A 514 -4.01 14.66 4.96
N ILE A 515 -3.85 13.34 4.87
CA ILE A 515 -3.25 12.67 3.69
C ILE A 515 -4.14 12.83 2.45
N ALA A 516 -5.47 12.71 2.59
CA ALA A 516 -6.41 12.96 1.50
C ALA A 516 -6.28 14.40 0.98
N GLY A 517 -6.26 15.39 1.89
CA GLY A 517 -6.07 16.80 1.53
C GLY A 517 -4.73 17.08 0.85
N GLU A 518 -3.64 16.43 1.27
CA GLU A 518 -2.34 16.51 0.58
C GLU A 518 -2.45 15.99 -0.86
N TRP A 519 -3.02 14.80 -1.06
CA TRP A 519 -3.16 14.19 -2.37
C TRP A 519 -4.05 15.02 -3.30
N ILE A 520 -5.18 15.53 -2.81
CA ILE A 520 -6.12 16.36 -3.58
C ILE A 520 -5.41 17.61 -4.10
N ARG A 521 -4.68 18.31 -3.24
CA ARG A 521 -3.96 19.53 -3.63
C ARG A 521 -2.90 19.27 -4.69
N GLN A 522 -2.24 18.14 -4.64
CA GLN A 522 -1.20 17.77 -5.61
C GLN A 522 -1.76 17.22 -6.93
N SER A 523 -2.97 16.62 -6.92
CA SER A 523 -3.52 15.89 -8.06
C SER A 523 -4.70 16.57 -8.76
N LEU A 524 -5.54 17.31 -8.01
CA LEU A 524 -6.77 17.94 -8.51
C LEU A 524 -6.69 19.46 -8.52
N GLY A 525 -6.04 20.08 -7.52
CA GLY A 525 -5.87 21.54 -7.44
C GLY A 525 -6.05 22.11 -6.04
N GLN A 526 -5.94 23.44 -5.93
CA GLN A 526 -5.81 24.17 -4.67
C GLN A 526 -7.11 24.87 -4.19
N ASP A 527 -8.21 24.81 -4.97
CA ASP A 527 -9.47 25.47 -4.58
C ASP A 527 -9.96 24.93 -3.22
N PRO A 528 -10.06 25.76 -2.17
CA PRO A 528 -10.36 25.28 -0.82
C PRO A 528 -11.70 24.56 -0.70
N VAL A 529 -12.73 25.04 -1.44
CA VAL A 529 -14.07 24.43 -1.43
C VAL A 529 -14.03 23.05 -2.12
N MET A 530 -13.28 22.93 -3.21
CA MET A 530 -13.07 21.62 -3.87
C MET A 530 -12.32 20.67 -2.93
N VAL A 531 -11.24 21.12 -2.30
CA VAL A 531 -10.44 20.28 -1.37
C VAL A 531 -11.32 19.79 -0.23
N GLU A 532 -12.12 20.63 0.39
CA GLU A 532 -13.03 20.26 1.49
C GLU A 532 -14.06 19.21 1.03
N LYS A 533 -14.76 19.48 -0.08
CA LYS A 533 -15.81 18.58 -0.61
C LYS A 533 -15.27 17.22 -1.01
N VAL A 534 -14.14 17.19 -1.73
CA VAL A 534 -13.52 15.93 -2.16
C VAL A 534 -12.96 15.16 -0.97
N THR A 535 -12.35 15.85 0.02
CA THR A 535 -11.89 15.21 1.25
C THR A 535 -13.06 14.55 1.99
N SER A 536 -14.16 15.26 2.19
CA SER A 536 -15.36 14.72 2.84
C SER A 536 -15.91 13.49 2.09
N MET A 537 -16.00 13.59 0.75
CA MET A 537 -16.42 12.47 -0.11
C MET A 537 -15.51 11.25 0.03
N MET A 538 -14.19 11.44 0.08
CA MET A 538 -13.24 10.35 0.28
C MET A 538 -13.36 9.70 1.65
N MET A 539 -13.44 10.52 2.71
CA MET A 539 -13.43 10.02 4.10
C MET A 539 -14.59 9.10 4.42
N GLY A 540 -15.80 9.32 3.88
CA GLY A 540 -16.97 8.47 4.10
C GLY A 540 -17.09 7.30 3.11
N SER A 541 -16.28 7.25 2.05
CA SER A 541 -16.44 6.28 0.95
C SER A 541 -16.21 4.82 1.37
N TRP A 542 -15.28 4.57 2.30
CA TRP A 542 -15.07 3.23 2.84
C TRP A 542 -16.25 2.75 3.68
N GLU A 543 -16.75 3.55 4.60
CA GLU A 543 -17.94 3.19 5.42
C GLU A 543 -19.17 2.94 4.53
N ALA A 544 -19.37 3.76 3.49
CA ALA A 544 -20.41 3.55 2.51
C ALA A 544 -20.26 2.20 1.80
N CYS A 545 -19.05 1.83 1.41
CA CYS A 545 -18.75 0.55 0.77
C CYS A 545 -19.08 -0.62 1.70
N VAL A 546 -18.66 -0.56 2.97
CA VAL A 546 -19.03 -1.56 3.98
C VAL A 546 -20.54 -1.67 4.09
N ASN A 547 -21.23 -0.53 4.16
CA ASN A 547 -22.69 -0.48 4.35
C ASN A 547 -23.46 -1.11 3.17
N TYR A 548 -23.09 -0.84 1.92
CA TYR A 548 -23.80 -1.47 0.80
C TYR A 548 -23.32 -2.89 0.44
N MET A 549 -22.19 -3.36 1.00
CA MET A 549 -21.67 -4.73 0.73
C MET A 549 -21.88 -5.67 1.92
N THR A 550 -21.26 -5.36 3.06
CA THR A 550 -21.09 -6.28 4.21
C THR A 550 -21.28 -5.58 5.56
N PRO A 551 -22.42 -4.94 5.81
CA PRO A 551 -22.66 -4.21 7.05
C PRO A 551 -22.63 -5.10 8.29
N LEU A 552 -22.44 -4.48 9.47
CA LEU A 552 -22.54 -5.07 10.79
C LEU A 552 -21.60 -6.27 11.06
N GLY A 553 -20.51 -6.40 10.29
CA GLY A 553 -19.55 -7.51 10.43
C GLY A 553 -19.82 -8.70 9.49
N LEU A 554 -20.79 -8.59 8.58
CA LEU A 554 -20.87 -9.52 7.46
C LEU A 554 -19.58 -9.52 6.65
N HIS A 555 -19.25 -10.63 6.04
CA HIS A 555 -18.04 -10.76 5.24
C HIS A 555 -18.12 -11.93 4.27
N HIS A 556 -17.32 -11.89 3.21
CA HIS A 556 -17.13 -12.94 2.20
C HIS A 556 -18.42 -13.43 1.54
N ILE A 557 -19.34 -12.51 1.21
CA ILE A 557 -20.61 -12.80 0.53
C ILE A 557 -20.61 -12.37 -0.94
N MET A 558 -19.42 -12.45 -1.57
CA MET A 558 -19.12 -12.08 -2.94
C MET A 558 -19.16 -13.28 -3.87
N GLN A 559 -19.17 -12.99 -5.17
CA GLN A 559 -19.02 -13.98 -6.25
C GLN A 559 -17.73 -14.78 -6.09
N GLU A 560 -17.83 -16.11 -6.25
CA GLU A 560 -16.69 -17.01 -6.19
C GLU A 560 -15.59 -16.59 -7.19
N GLY A 561 -14.34 -16.60 -6.71
CA GLY A 561 -13.13 -16.40 -7.51
C GLY A 561 -12.95 -14.99 -8.07
N PHE A 562 -14.01 -14.22 -8.27
CA PHE A 562 -13.93 -12.86 -8.83
C PHE A 562 -14.08 -11.76 -7.80
N HIS A 563 -14.80 -12.00 -6.72
CA HIS A 563 -14.97 -11.17 -5.53
C HIS A 563 -15.54 -9.75 -5.79
N TYR A 564 -16.28 -9.55 -6.89
CA TYR A 564 -16.79 -8.23 -7.26
C TYR A 564 -18.24 -8.01 -6.86
N GLY A 565 -19.16 -8.80 -7.40
CA GLY A 565 -20.58 -8.68 -7.16
C GLY A 565 -21.07 -9.50 -5.95
N PRO A 566 -22.31 -9.28 -5.48
CA PRO A 566 -22.91 -10.05 -4.40
C PRO A 566 -23.27 -11.48 -4.84
N GLN A 567 -23.01 -12.45 -3.98
CA GLN A 567 -23.49 -13.83 -4.13
C GLN A 567 -23.76 -14.46 -2.75
N PRO A 568 -24.69 -13.93 -1.94
CA PRO A 568 -24.97 -14.48 -0.62
C PRO A 568 -25.45 -15.95 -0.67
N SER A 569 -26.04 -16.39 -1.78
CA SER A 569 -26.51 -17.76 -1.98
C SER A 569 -25.43 -18.79 -2.35
N LEU A 570 -24.14 -18.39 -2.42
CA LEU A 570 -23.07 -19.32 -2.76
C LEU A 570 -22.89 -20.38 -1.67
N GLU A 571 -23.30 -21.62 -1.95
CA GLU A 571 -23.24 -22.78 -1.04
C GLU A 571 -22.29 -23.88 -1.52
N ARG A 572 -21.77 -23.81 -2.75
CA ARG A 572 -20.89 -24.80 -3.36
C ARG A 572 -19.66 -24.15 -3.95
N ALA A 573 -18.50 -24.55 -3.47
CA ALA A 573 -17.17 -24.17 -3.97
C ALA A 573 -16.20 -25.36 -3.74
N PRO A 574 -15.00 -25.36 -4.33
CA PRO A 574 -14.00 -26.39 -4.09
C PRO A 574 -13.67 -26.62 -2.61
N ARG A 575 -13.83 -25.59 -1.80
CA ARG A 575 -13.67 -25.64 -0.34
C ARG A 575 -14.89 -24.99 0.32
N LYS A 576 -15.32 -25.56 1.46
CA LYS A 576 -16.47 -25.05 2.22
C LYS A 576 -16.26 -23.61 2.70
N ASP A 577 -15.05 -23.26 3.11
CA ASP A 577 -14.66 -21.92 3.57
C ASP A 577 -14.44 -20.91 2.42
N TRP A 578 -14.85 -21.25 1.18
CA TRP A 578 -14.94 -20.34 0.05
C TRP A 578 -16.41 -20.01 -0.30
N THR A 579 -17.37 -20.53 0.46
CA THR A 579 -18.78 -20.28 0.23
C THR A 579 -19.30 -19.14 1.09
N SER A 580 -20.27 -18.37 0.60
CA SER A 580 -20.89 -17.28 1.34
C SER A 580 -21.70 -17.80 2.54
N VAL A 581 -22.41 -18.93 2.36
CA VAL A 581 -23.22 -19.54 3.42
C VAL A 581 -22.39 -20.00 4.62
N TYR A 582 -21.12 -20.33 4.42
CA TYR A 582 -20.19 -20.64 5.51
C TYR A 582 -19.98 -19.44 6.44
N TYR A 583 -19.96 -18.23 5.90
CA TYR A 583 -19.68 -17.02 6.67
C TYR A 583 -20.93 -16.40 7.29
N HIS A 584 -21.99 -16.19 6.51
CA HIS A 584 -23.18 -15.51 7.03
C HIS A 584 -24.11 -16.40 7.84
N ARG A 585 -24.13 -17.71 7.63
CA ARG A 585 -24.93 -18.72 8.35
C ARG A 585 -26.39 -18.33 8.58
N ALA A 586 -26.99 -17.60 7.62
CA ALA A 586 -28.39 -17.19 7.74
C ALA A 586 -29.31 -18.39 7.82
N ASP A 587 -30.23 -18.37 8.80
CA ASP A 587 -31.31 -19.34 8.99
C ASP A 587 -32.55 -18.65 9.53
N SER A 588 -33.60 -19.44 9.89
CA SER A 588 -34.85 -18.89 10.44
C SER A 588 -34.69 -18.23 11.82
N LEU A 589 -33.57 -18.46 12.50
CA LEU A 589 -33.32 -17.95 13.85
C LEU A 589 -32.51 -16.63 13.79
N GLY A 590 -31.60 -16.49 12.84
CA GLY A 590 -30.73 -15.33 12.80
C GLY A 590 -29.73 -15.30 11.67
N LEU A 591 -28.69 -14.45 11.84
CA LEU A 591 -27.63 -14.14 10.90
C LEU A 591 -26.29 -14.00 11.62
N GLY A 592 -25.20 -14.37 10.95
CA GLY A 592 -23.84 -14.21 11.44
C GLY A 592 -23.19 -15.50 11.93
N PHE A 593 -21.87 -15.45 12.10
CA PHE A 593 -21.06 -16.60 12.54
C PHE A 593 -20.83 -16.52 14.05
N ASP A 594 -21.28 -17.54 14.81
CA ASP A 594 -20.98 -17.61 16.25
C ASP A 594 -19.50 -17.99 16.47
N ARG A 595 -18.70 -16.98 16.79
CA ARG A 595 -17.30 -17.06 17.18
C ARG A 595 -17.05 -16.69 18.63
N SER A 596 -18.14 -16.58 19.43
CA SER A 596 -18.08 -16.42 20.86
C SER A 596 -17.50 -17.67 21.54
N SER A 597 -17.29 -17.60 22.86
CA SER A 597 -16.88 -18.74 23.69
C SER A 597 -17.83 -19.94 23.62
N ASN A 598 -19.11 -19.72 23.26
CA ASN A 598 -20.09 -20.77 23.03
C ASN A 598 -20.06 -21.35 21.61
N GLY A 599 -19.41 -20.66 20.67
CA GLY A 599 -19.29 -21.05 19.28
C GLY A 599 -17.91 -21.65 18.94
N SER A 600 -17.19 -21.03 17.99
CA SER A 600 -15.85 -21.47 17.62
C SER A 600 -14.74 -21.01 18.57
N ASP A 601 -15.03 -20.12 19.50
CA ASP A 601 -14.09 -19.50 20.45
C ASP A 601 -12.93 -18.77 19.77
N ALA A 602 -13.22 -18.03 18.70
CA ALA A 602 -12.22 -17.14 18.11
C ALA A 602 -11.97 -15.91 18.99
N VAL A 603 -12.93 -15.51 19.81
CA VAL A 603 -12.79 -14.42 20.79
C VAL A 603 -11.68 -14.68 21.81
N GLY A 604 -11.42 -15.95 22.16
CA GLY A 604 -10.34 -16.35 23.06
C GLY A 604 -8.93 -16.09 22.55
N GLN A 605 -8.78 -15.70 21.27
CA GLN A 605 -7.47 -15.30 20.69
C GLN A 605 -7.11 -13.82 20.95
N TYR A 606 -8.05 -13.02 21.50
CA TYR A 606 -7.84 -11.62 21.83
C TYR A 606 -7.52 -11.44 23.31
N PHE A 607 -6.75 -10.38 23.63
CA PHE A 607 -6.46 -10.04 25.01
C PHE A 607 -7.66 -9.33 25.66
N SER A 608 -7.76 -9.46 27.02
CA SER A 608 -8.69 -8.66 27.82
C SER A 608 -8.35 -7.17 27.69
N PRO A 609 -9.35 -6.27 27.57
CA PRO A 609 -10.80 -6.49 27.66
C PRO A 609 -11.47 -6.82 26.31
N LEU A 610 -10.73 -6.99 25.21
CA LEU A 610 -11.31 -7.24 23.88
C LEU A 610 -12.03 -8.59 23.82
N SER A 611 -11.43 -9.64 24.41
CA SER A 611 -12.03 -10.97 24.46
C SER A 611 -13.42 -10.93 25.08
N GLU A 612 -13.58 -10.28 26.22
CA GLU A 612 -14.86 -10.14 26.92
C GLU A 612 -15.82 -9.25 26.13
N GLN A 613 -15.30 -8.19 25.50
CA GLN A 613 -16.10 -7.29 24.70
C GLN A 613 -16.68 -7.98 23.47
N PHE A 614 -15.86 -8.77 22.76
CA PHE A 614 -16.28 -9.51 21.57
C PHE A 614 -17.13 -10.74 21.91
N ASP A 615 -16.93 -11.34 23.06
CA ASP A 615 -17.71 -12.51 23.52
C ASP A 615 -19.15 -12.16 23.93
N SER A 616 -19.37 -10.92 24.31
CA SER A 616 -20.69 -10.47 24.80
C SER A 616 -21.51 -9.81 23.69
N LEU A 617 -22.59 -10.45 23.27
CA LEU A 617 -23.54 -9.90 22.28
C LEU A 617 -23.98 -8.45 22.63
N ARG A 618 -24.10 -8.13 23.94
CA ARG A 618 -24.58 -6.83 24.41
C ARG A 618 -23.58 -5.69 24.24
N ILE A 619 -22.29 -5.95 24.43
CA ILE A 619 -21.24 -4.91 24.40
C ILE A 619 -20.33 -5.02 23.19
N CYS A 620 -20.47 -6.06 22.38
CA CYS A 620 -19.76 -6.17 21.10
C CYS A 620 -20.00 -4.91 20.26
N PRO A 621 -18.96 -4.33 19.64
CA PRO A 621 -19.15 -3.23 18.70
C PRO A 621 -20.04 -3.69 17.53
N GLU A 622 -21.07 -2.90 17.20
CA GLU A 622 -22.04 -3.28 16.16
C GLU A 622 -21.38 -3.53 14.81
N LYS A 623 -20.28 -2.84 14.50
CA LYS A 623 -19.49 -3.05 13.27
C LYS A 623 -18.86 -4.45 13.15
N TYR A 624 -18.80 -5.23 14.25
CA TYR A 624 -18.28 -6.60 14.29
C TYR A 624 -19.32 -7.61 14.78
N LEU A 625 -20.58 -7.20 14.94
CA LEU A 625 -21.61 -8.00 15.60
C LEU A 625 -21.82 -9.36 14.90
N LEU A 626 -22.05 -9.34 13.59
CA LEU A 626 -22.28 -10.54 12.78
C LEU A 626 -20.97 -11.31 12.44
N TRP A 627 -19.84 -10.70 12.75
CA TRP A 627 -18.54 -11.39 12.70
C TRP A 627 -18.40 -12.37 13.86
N PHE A 628 -18.77 -11.94 15.06
CA PHE A 628 -18.58 -12.73 16.29
C PHE A 628 -19.81 -13.49 16.76
N HIS A 629 -21.01 -13.11 16.35
CA HIS A 629 -22.24 -13.69 16.86
C HIS A 629 -23.22 -14.10 15.76
N HIS A 630 -23.95 -15.18 16.04
CA HIS A 630 -25.18 -15.50 15.31
C HIS A 630 -26.35 -14.82 16.03
N VAL A 631 -26.92 -13.79 15.39
CA VAL A 631 -27.81 -12.82 16.04
C VAL A 631 -29.25 -13.01 15.57
N PRO A 632 -30.23 -13.11 16.47
CA PRO A 632 -31.65 -13.20 16.08
C PRO A 632 -32.13 -12.01 15.26
N TRP A 633 -32.99 -12.24 14.28
CA TRP A 633 -33.49 -11.20 13.37
C TRP A 633 -34.22 -10.06 14.07
N ASP A 634 -34.90 -10.34 15.21
CA ASP A 634 -35.63 -9.39 16.06
C ASP A 634 -34.80 -8.83 17.22
N TYR A 635 -33.50 -9.17 17.31
CA TYR A 635 -32.60 -8.62 18.33
C TYR A 635 -32.59 -7.10 18.27
N THR A 636 -32.84 -6.46 19.40
CA THR A 636 -32.89 -5.00 19.52
C THR A 636 -31.45 -4.44 19.61
N MET A 637 -31.02 -3.69 18.57
CA MET A 637 -29.77 -2.99 18.49
C MET A 637 -29.69 -1.77 19.42
N LYS A 638 -28.53 -1.18 19.62
CA LYS A 638 -28.35 0.05 20.44
C LYS A 638 -29.22 1.22 19.98
N SER A 639 -29.54 1.27 18.69
CA SER A 639 -30.41 2.25 18.08
C SER A 639 -31.91 2.09 18.48
N GLY A 640 -32.27 0.98 19.11
CA GLY A 640 -33.68 0.59 19.39
C GLY A 640 -34.38 -0.10 18.20
N ARG A 641 -33.71 -0.24 17.05
CA ARG A 641 -34.22 -0.98 15.88
C ARG A 641 -33.86 -2.45 15.99
N THR A 642 -34.59 -3.31 15.28
CA THR A 642 -34.24 -4.74 15.20
C THR A 642 -32.98 -4.92 14.33
N LEU A 643 -32.29 -6.08 14.45
CA LEU A 643 -31.19 -6.43 13.55
C LEU A 643 -31.59 -6.29 12.08
N TRP A 644 -32.76 -6.84 11.71
CA TRP A 644 -33.29 -6.75 10.35
C TRP A 644 -33.46 -5.31 9.88
N GLN A 645 -34.07 -4.46 10.69
CA GLN A 645 -34.24 -3.04 10.36
C GLN A 645 -32.91 -2.33 10.23
N SER A 646 -31.98 -2.58 11.16
CA SER A 646 -30.62 -1.99 11.09
C SER A 646 -29.86 -2.45 9.85
N LEU A 647 -30.02 -3.72 9.46
CA LEU A 647 -29.43 -4.24 8.24
C LEU A 647 -29.97 -3.50 7.00
N CYS A 648 -31.30 -3.30 6.92
CA CYS A 648 -31.91 -2.50 5.86
C CYS A 648 -31.36 -1.07 5.85
N ASP A 649 -31.30 -0.41 7.01
CA ASP A 649 -30.82 0.97 7.15
C ASP A 649 -29.37 1.13 6.62
N HIS A 650 -28.48 0.21 6.96
CA HIS A 650 -27.10 0.21 6.47
C HIS A 650 -27.04 0.09 4.95
N TYR A 651 -27.76 -0.87 4.37
CA TYR A 651 -27.75 -1.05 2.90
C TYR A 651 -28.28 0.18 2.17
N TYR A 652 -29.36 0.81 2.66
CA TYR A 652 -29.88 2.04 2.07
C TYR A 652 -28.92 3.22 2.27
N SER A 653 -28.39 3.43 3.47
CA SER A 653 -27.46 4.52 3.76
C SER A 653 -26.18 4.45 2.91
N GLY A 654 -25.67 3.23 2.65
CA GLY A 654 -24.53 3.02 1.76
C GLY A 654 -24.84 3.45 0.32
N THR A 655 -26.01 3.10 -0.23
CA THR A 655 -26.41 3.52 -1.58
C THR A 655 -26.68 5.02 -1.66
N ASP A 656 -27.26 5.63 -0.61
CA ASP A 656 -27.53 7.07 -0.56
C ASP A 656 -26.24 7.89 -0.51
N TYR A 657 -25.23 7.36 0.21
CA TYR A 657 -23.91 8.01 0.20
C TYR A 657 -23.29 8.05 -1.20
N VAL A 658 -23.40 6.96 -1.96
CA VAL A 658 -22.92 6.93 -3.36
C VAL A 658 -23.67 7.95 -4.22
N ASN A 659 -24.99 8.14 -4.03
CA ASN A 659 -25.77 9.18 -4.69
C ASN A 659 -25.21 10.57 -4.34
N GLY A 660 -24.95 10.84 -3.07
CA GLY A 660 -24.35 12.09 -2.60
C GLY A 660 -22.95 12.34 -3.18
N MET A 661 -22.14 11.29 -3.38
CA MET A 661 -20.85 11.42 -4.05
C MET A 661 -21.01 11.89 -5.51
N ILE A 662 -22.01 11.38 -6.24
CA ILE A 662 -22.29 11.81 -7.62
C ILE A 662 -22.72 13.27 -7.65
N GLU A 663 -23.59 13.71 -6.74
CA GLU A 663 -24.03 15.09 -6.64
C GLU A 663 -22.87 16.03 -6.32
N THR A 664 -22.06 15.69 -5.31
CA THR A 664 -20.86 16.44 -4.94
C THR A 664 -19.88 16.56 -6.11
N TRP A 665 -19.64 15.46 -6.84
CA TRP A 665 -18.76 15.45 -7.99
C TRP A 665 -19.30 16.33 -9.14
N ALA A 666 -20.62 16.31 -9.37
CA ALA A 666 -21.26 17.12 -10.40
C ALA A 666 -21.10 18.63 -10.16
N GLU A 667 -21.12 19.08 -8.90
CA GLU A 667 -20.90 20.49 -8.55
C GLU A 667 -19.46 20.96 -8.87
N LEU A 668 -18.51 20.04 -8.96
CA LEU A 668 -17.10 20.33 -9.19
C LEU A 668 -16.70 20.32 -10.67
N LYS A 669 -17.65 20.10 -11.59
CA LYS A 669 -17.40 19.93 -13.04
C LYS A 669 -16.48 20.97 -13.66
N ASN A 670 -16.63 22.24 -13.27
CA ASN A 670 -15.87 23.35 -13.85
C ASN A 670 -14.56 23.66 -13.09
N LYS A 671 -14.25 22.90 -12.04
CA LYS A 671 -13.07 23.08 -11.20
C LYS A 671 -12.03 21.97 -11.39
N ILE A 672 -12.38 20.93 -12.10
CA ILE A 672 -11.58 19.70 -12.30
C ILE A 672 -11.27 19.56 -13.79
N ASP A 673 -10.09 19.01 -14.08
CA ASP A 673 -9.72 18.66 -15.45
C ASP A 673 -10.82 17.83 -16.13
N PRO A 674 -11.23 18.14 -17.36
CA PRO A 674 -12.36 17.49 -18.02
C PRO A 674 -12.19 15.97 -18.19
N GLU A 675 -10.96 15.46 -18.42
CA GLU A 675 -10.71 14.02 -18.59
C GLU A 675 -10.84 13.29 -17.25
N VAL A 676 -10.27 13.86 -16.19
CA VAL A 676 -10.43 13.34 -14.81
C VAL A 676 -11.89 13.36 -14.40
N TYR A 677 -12.59 14.49 -14.67
CA TYR A 677 -14.01 14.63 -14.34
C TYR A 677 -14.85 13.55 -15.02
N GLN A 678 -14.65 13.34 -16.30
CA GLN A 678 -15.40 12.35 -17.08
C GLN A 678 -15.11 10.93 -16.61
N HIS A 679 -13.84 10.58 -16.44
CA HIS A 679 -13.42 9.27 -15.94
C HIS A 679 -14.07 8.93 -14.59
N VAL A 680 -13.99 9.83 -13.62
CA VAL A 680 -14.56 9.60 -12.28
C VAL A 680 -16.09 9.57 -12.32
N SER A 681 -16.73 10.42 -13.15
CA SER A 681 -18.20 10.41 -13.32
C SER A 681 -18.71 9.07 -13.84
N GLU A 682 -18.00 8.44 -14.78
CA GLU A 682 -18.35 7.11 -15.31
C GLU A 682 -18.21 6.03 -14.24
N LYS A 683 -17.13 6.08 -13.45
CA LYS A 683 -16.89 5.16 -12.33
C LYS A 683 -17.95 5.28 -11.24
N LEU A 684 -18.29 6.48 -10.82
CA LEU A 684 -19.34 6.73 -9.81
C LEU A 684 -20.73 6.24 -10.28
N LYS A 685 -21.08 6.45 -11.54
CA LYS A 685 -22.33 5.90 -12.13
C LYS A 685 -22.34 4.37 -12.11
N GLN A 686 -21.21 3.72 -12.38
CA GLN A 686 -21.12 2.27 -12.27
C GLN A 686 -21.23 1.83 -10.80
N GLN A 687 -20.53 2.49 -9.87
CA GLN A 687 -20.63 2.22 -8.43
C GLN A 687 -22.06 2.35 -7.90
N GLN A 688 -22.84 3.35 -8.36
CA GLN A 688 -24.24 3.52 -8.01
C GLN A 688 -25.10 2.31 -8.40
N LYS A 689 -24.91 1.80 -9.62
CA LYS A 689 -25.61 0.58 -10.08
C LYS A 689 -25.20 -0.62 -9.25
N ASP A 690 -23.92 -0.80 -9.02
CA ASP A 690 -23.39 -1.93 -8.28
C ASP A 690 -23.84 -1.90 -6.81
N ALA A 691 -23.81 -0.74 -6.16
CA ALA A 691 -24.30 -0.57 -4.79
C ALA A 691 -25.78 -0.94 -4.67
N SER A 692 -26.61 -0.55 -5.66
CA SER A 692 -28.01 -0.94 -5.70
C SER A 692 -28.20 -2.46 -5.90
N ILE A 693 -27.39 -3.08 -6.76
CA ILE A 693 -27.40 -4.54 -6.97
C ILE A 693 -26.99 -5.26 -5.67
N TRP A 694 -25.96 -4.77 -4.97
CA TRP A 694 -25.53 -5.32 -3.69
C TRP A 694 -26.65 -5.28 -2.66
N ARG A 695 -27.25 -4.10 -2.43
CA ARG A 695 -28.38 -3.90 -1.52
C ARG A 695 -29.54 -4.85 -1.83
N ASP A 696 -30.01 -4.80 -3.08
CA ASP A 696 -31.22 -5.53 -3.45
C ASP A 696 -31.01 -7.04 -3.41
N THR A 697 -29.85 -7.53 -3.87
CA THR A 697 -29.51 -8.96 -3.82
C THR A 697 -29.43 -9.48 -2.39
N CYS A 698 -28.71 -8.76 -1.51
CA CYS A 698 -28.53 -9.20 -0.13
C CYS A 698 -29.82 -9.11 0.68
N LEU A 699 -30.58 -8.00 0.58
CA LEU A 699 -31.83 -7.84 1.30
C LEU A 699 -32.88 -8.86 0.86
N ASN A 700 -33.06 -9.10 -0.45
CA ASN A 700 -34.00 -10.12 -0.93
C ASN A 700 -33.60 -11.52 -0.46
N TYR A 701 -32.31 -11.87 -0.51
CA TYR A 701 -31.83 -13.17 -0.05
C TYR A 701 -32.06 -13.36 1.46
N PHE A 702 -31.68 -12.40 2.30
CA PHE A 702 -31.89 -12.52 3.76
C PHE A 702 -33.33 -12.39 4.19
N GLN A 703 -34.17 -11.73 3.39
CA GLN A 703 -35.62 -11.69 3.63
C GLN A 703 -36.26 -13.08 3.60
N GLU A 704 -35.75 -14.03 2.79
CA GLU A 704 -36.26 -15.41 2.74
C GLU A 704 -36.12 -16.11 4.10
N PHE A 705 -35.13 -15.75 4.89
CA PHE A 705 -34.88 -16.30 6.23
C PHE A 705 -35.61 -15.52 7.32
N SER A 706 -35.49 -14.20 7.33
CA SER A 706 -36.07 -13.32 8.35
C SER A 706 -37.59 -13.29 8.30
N ARG A 707 -38.19 -13.46 7.13
CA ARG A 707 -39.66 -13.31 6.88
C ARG A 707 -40.19 -11.91 7.21
N MET A 708 -39.33 -10.93 7.42
CA MET A 708 -39.69 -9.55 7.74
C MET A 708 -39.71 -8.69 6.45
N LYS A 709 -40.53 -7.63 6.43
CA LYS A 709 -40.56 -6.70 5.30
C LYS A 709 -39.26 -5.92 5.22
N ILE A 710 -38.77 -5.70 4.00
CA ILE A 710 -37.72 -4.73 3.75
C ILE A 710 -38.30 -3.33 4.05
N VAL A 711 -37.61 -2.57 4.90
CA VAL A 711 -38.00 -1.21 5.30
C VAL A 711 -36.98 -0.22 4.81
N ASN A 712 -37.46 0.94 4.36
CA ASN A 712 -36.64 2.08 4.03
C ASN A 712 -37.09 3.29 4.88
N VAL A 713 -36.24 3.74 5.77
CA VAL A 713 -36.57 4.83 6.73
C VAL A 713 -36.95 6.14 6.01
N GLN A 714 -36.47 6.35 4.79
CA GLN A 714 -36.80 7.57 4.03
C GLN A 714 -38.23 7.58 3.47
N THR A 715 -38.94 6.43 3.51
CA THR A 715 -40.30 6.29 2.99
C THR A 715 -41.34 6.05 4.09
N GLU A 716 -40.94 5.94 5.36
CA GLU A 716 -41.80 5.96 6.53
C GLU A 716 -41.84 7.36 7.15
#